data_eebd1932b0070efa20464d9d4f40a011
#
_entry.id   eebd1932b0070efa20464d9d4f40a011
#
_cell.length_a   1.000
_cell.length_b   1.000
_cell.length_c   1.000
_cell.angle_alpha   90.00
_cell.angle_beta   90.00
_cell.angle_gamma   90.00
#
_symmetry.space_group_name_H-M   'P 1'
#
loop_
_entity.id
_entity.type
_entity.pdbx_description
1 polymer ?
#
loop_
_entity_poly.entity_id
_entity_poly.type
_entity_poly.pdbx_seq_one_letter_code
_entity_poly.pdbx_strand_id
1 'polypeptide(L)'
;MPDEAPAESSRSNPDRSRRLLKWGGGLLGGLLVLVLAAALLLPRLFTSEQLKGYVVPPLEEATGRQVHIDAIGLRVLPAPAVRVSGFRLANAEGYGPAPAVEAQALTVDVALWPLFLLDIRPTAVALEAPVVRYEVGKDGATNFDDLGASDTTAAAGDESPLAGIPVSSFRVSGARMNYTDRSTGQALRLDLDAQLSARPDGAAITSEGTVDLRSVRALLPSVGPDTLVVREAEATYDVRVAPSEGEVEVRTLQLDTAPVTITADGTIAGLNAQPALDLAFETGRTDLAEIAAFAPAAAVAGVNPRGTLALDGTVAGPLADTTEGLALSATGRLAEAGVDYEGTALLRDLSADLSLTLDSVAARSVDGRLLGASLAGDLSVRDLGDDPRLALQLTTGAMNLADLAAFAPPEEVGAYNPQGTLRLDVTARGPVPSDAASMRQLAIDGSGRLAGGGADYEGEALLRDLRAGLGFSGTAASVQDLNGQLLGRPVSGRIRVRDLFGQPQIKGQLAGTADLRRLASLAGADAPARSIAGQADYDVQFEGPTGAPDAIRPRGTVRLANVRVPYASFRNPVEIPDATVQLTGTGLSMDRFAVRSGEQAASLRATVQDLFPLSEGLAEADPALSATFALTADRLDLVALYPEADTSDVTYSQLFAAHLSGGTLDGQSPEAVADEMYGGVQLPAYAVEGRVEVGTLLNDPQRFDDLAFDVQMDDRRLRVQNLTGTTYEGTLAGSLTLDQRTSASASVRPAPNSVWLAAAAPGRVPSATTPAPASALTYDFELRDAQAGAVLEDWTTLGRLVTGTLTLDADGETALTDGFLPRAEAFTAVGQSLVANGGLSLDVGPAQALVDALNLPAASVKEFNRLGGPFAIEDGQFRLNTWDVGGPRVDGQLDGALGLGGGVDLEMRLQVPLSILNNSGLPGRLGGGDGQLGALL
;
A
#
# COMPACT_ATOMS: atom_id res chain seq x y z
N MET A 1 60.82 43.05 -73.62
CA MET A 1 61.48 43.61 -74.87
C MET A 1 61.49 42.55 -75.93
N PRO A 2 61.25 42.95 -77.08
CA PRO A 2 60.05 43.45 -77.79
C PRO A 2 59.76 42.41 -78.95
N ASP A 3 58.70 42.44 -79.64
CA ASP A 3 58.38 43.38 -80.74
C ASP A 3 56.96 43.08 -81.31
N GLU A 4 56.19 44.04 -81.29
CA GLU A 4 55.42 44.70 -82.35
C GLU A 4 55.12 43.98 -83.67
N ALA A 5 53.83 43.77 -83.89
CA ALA A 5 52.90 44.25 -84.98
C ALA A 5 53.24 43.91 -86.48
N PRO A 6 52.25 43.98 -87.35
CA PRO A 6 51.09 44.82 -87.44
C PRO A 6 49.79 44.19 -88.00
N ALA A 7 48.73 44.95 -87.85
CA ALA A 7 47.39 44.74 -88.34
C ALA A 7 47.27 44.70 -89.87
N GLU A 8 46.40 43.78 -90.34
CA GLU A 8 45.78 44.03 -91.66
C GLU A 8 44.23 44.11 -91.51
N SER A 9 43.76 45.20 -91.95
CA SER A 9 42.34 45.55 -92.06
C SER A 9 41.74 44.84 -93.33
N SER A 10 40.82 43.89 -93.10
CA SER A 10 39.89 43.48 -94.17
C SER A 10 38.56 44.16 -94.03
N ARG A 11 38.27 45.02 -94.98
CA ARG A 11 36.97 45.70 -95.15
C ARG A 11 35.90 44.67 -95.47
N SER A 12 34.98 44.36 -94.53
CA SER A 12 33.76 43.60 -94.74
C SER A 12 32.69 44.45 -95.39
N ASN A 13 32.13 44.00 -96.40
CA ASN A 13 31.15 44.65 -97.27
C ASN A 13 29.77 44.63 -96.61
N PRO A 14 29.09 45.73 -96.27
CA PRO A 14 27.89 45.76 -95.43
C PRO A 14 26.59 45.34 -96.15
N ASP A 15 26.59 44.94 -97.35
CA ASP A 15 25.36 44.67 -98.12
C ASP A 15 24.89 43.22 -98.18
N ARG A 16 25.69 42.28 -97.72
CA ARG A 16 25.25 40.86 -97.64
C ARG A 16 24.52 40.51 -96.30
N SER A 17 24.81 41.17 -95.24
CA SER A 17 24.18 40.86 -93.89
C SER A 17 22.75 41.38 -93.82
N ARG A 18 22.43 42.48 -94.48
CA ARG A 18 21.07 43.05 -94.53
C ARG A 18 20.08 42.24 -95.38
N ARG A 19 20.49 41.45 -96.35
CA ARG A 19 19.62 40.55 -97.16
C ARG A 19 19.32 39.25 -96.40
N LEU A 20 20.27 38.63 -95.68
CA LEU A 20 20.05 37.45 -94.84
C LEU A 20 19.14 37.76 -93.69
N LEU A 21 19.25 38.93 -93.13
CA LEU A 21 18.38 39.34 -91.97
C LEU A 21 16.94 39.58 -92.40
N LYS A 22 16.70 40.04 -93.62
CA LYS A 22 15.33 40.25 -94.17
C LYS A 22 14.65 38.95 -94.55
N TRP A 23 15.40 37.97 -95.09
CA TRP A 23 14.85 36.63 -95.44
C TRP A 23 14.69 35.76 -94.22
N GLY A 24 15.55 35.82 -93.20
CA GLY A 24 15.42 35.19 -91.87
C GLY A 24 14.24 35.77 -91.09
N GLY A 25 14.07 37.08 -91.07
CA GLY A 25 12.91 37.75 -90.42
C GLY A 25 11.59 37.39 -91.08
N GLY A 26 11.58 37.27 -92.45
CA GLY A 26 10.36 36.85 -93.13
C GLY A 26 9.97 35.36 -92.89
N LEU A 27 10.94 34.47 -92.79
CA LEU A 27 10.71 33.10 -92.46
C LEU A 27 10.27 32.90 -90.99
N LEU A 28 10.88 33.63 -90.05
CA LEU A 28 10.49 33.60 -88.65
C LEU A 28 9.12 34.25 -88.46
N GLY A 29 8.82 35.29 -89.23
CA GLY A 29 7.50 35.93 -89.21
C GLY A 29 6.40 35.03 -89.82
N GLY A 30 6.72 34.33 -90.91
CA GLY A 30 5.84 33.36 -91.50
C GLY A 30 5.56 32.12 -90.61
N LEU A 31 6.59 31.65 -89.95
CA LEU A 31 6.47 30.54 -88.95
C LEU A 31 5.65 30.98 -87.74
N LEU A 32 5.84 32.18 -87.21
CA LEU A 32 5.06 32.72 -86.12
C LEU A 32 3.59 32.85 -86.48
N VAL A 33 3.28 33.35 -87.73
CA VAL A 33 1.91 33.47 -88.19
C VAL A 33 1.29 32.10 -88.42
N LEU A 34 2.05 31.07 -88.89
CA LEU A 34 1.55 29.72 -89.02
C LEU A 34 1.30 29.04 -87.72
N VAL A 35 2.14 29.27 -86.71
CA VAL A 35 1.98 28.77 -85.34
C VAL A 35 0.80 29.42 -84.70
N LEU A 36 0.62 30.77 -84.82
CA LEU A 36 -0.53 31.53 -84.38
C LEU A 36 -1.84 31.08 -85.02
N ALA A 37 -1.79 30.84 -86.35
CA ALA A 37 -2.94 30.31 -87.08
C ALA A 37 -3.29 28.90 -86.72
N ALA A 38 -2.31 28.02 -86.47
CA ALA A 38 -2.52 26.70 -85.95
C ALA A 38 -3.09 26.78 -84.48
N ALA A 39 -2.60 27.65 -83.65
CA ALA A 39 -3.11 27.87 -82.31
C ALA A 39 -4.58 28.33 -82.25
N LEU A 40 -5.05 29.03 -83.24
CA LEU A 40 -6.42 29.48 -83.34
C LEU A 40 -7.36 28.53 -84.09
N LEU A 41 -6.86 27.75 -84.99
CA LEU A 41 -7.68 26.91 -85.86
C LEU A 41 -7.80 25.49 -85.35
N LEU A 42 -6.70 24.84 -84.85
CA LEU A 42 -6.72 23.45 -84.38
C LEU A 42 -7.72 23.21 -83.27
N PRO A 43 -7.86 24.04 -82.22
CA PRO A 43 -8.87 23.87 -81.19
C PRO A 43 -10.33 24.02 -81.68
N ARG A 44 -10.53 24.70 -82.78
CA ARG A 44 -11.86 24.87 -83.43
C ARG A 44 -12.20 23.74 -84.45
N LEU A 45 -11.22 23.09 -85.03
CA LEU A 45 -11.41 21.95 -85.95
C LEU A 45 -11.68 20.64 -85.23
N PHE A 46 -11.14 20.48 -84.02
CA PHE A 46 -11.31 19.28 -83.17
C PHE A 46 -12.18 19.64 -81.94
N THR A 47 -13.43 19.38 -82.02
CA THR A 47 -14.36 19.62 -80.86
C THR A 47 -14.15 18.55 -79.85
N SER A 48 -14.40 18.94 -78.52
CA SER A 48 -14.25 18.00 -77.41
C SER A 48 -15.09 16.75 -77.59
N GLU A 49 -16.27 16.82 -78.19
CA GLU A 49 -17.14 15.66 -78.37
C GLU A 49 -16.58 14.68 -79.43
N GLN A 50 -15.94 15.18 -80.46
CA GLN A 50 -15.27 14.35 -81.43
C GLN A 50 -14.07 13.64 -80.83
N LEU A 51 -13.27 14.35 -80.03
CA LEU A 51 -12.09 13.77 -79.37
C LEU A 51 -12.52 12.73 -78.28
N LYS A 52 -13.60 12.95 -77.57
CA LYS A 52 -14.16 11.96 -76.64
C LYS A 52 -14.52 10.66 -77.40
N GLY A 53 -15.20 10.77 -78.58
CA GLY A 53 -15.58 9.61 -79.35
C GLY A 53 -14.40 8.74 -79.84
N TYR A 54 -13.19 9.29 -79.89
CA TYR A 54 -11.98 8.53 -80.24
C TYR A 54 -11.21 8.02 -79.01
N VAL A 55 -11.40 8.62 -77.81
CA VAL A 55 -10.60 8.32 -76.64
C VAL A 55 -11.38 7.42 -75.66
N VAL A 56 -12.68 7.68 -75.41
CA VAL A 56 -13.46 6.96 -74.44
C VAL A 56 -13.72 5.50 -74.76
N PRO A 57 -14.17 5.13 -76.02
CA PRO A 57 -14.48 3.73 -76.29
C PRO A 57 -13.26 2.80 -76.18
N PRO A 58 -12.08 3.13 -76.67
CA PRO A 58 -10.88 2.28 -76.50
C PRO A 58 -10.47 2.16 -75.00
N LEU A 59 -10.68 3.21 -74.19
CA LEU A 59 -10.40 3.15 -72.74
C LEU A 59 -11.38 2.25 -72.01
N GLU A 60 -12.67 2.32 -72.38
CA GLU A 60 -13.70 1.43 -71.80
C GLU A 60 -13.47 -0.04 -72.24
N GLU A 61 -13.07 -0.25 -73.54
CA GLU A 61 -12.72 -1.59 -74.02
C GLU A 61 -11.48 -2.15 -73.28
N ALA A 62 -10.46 -1.31 -73.08
CA ALA A 62 -9.20 -1.72 -72.43
C ALA A 62 -9.35 -1.95 -70.95
N THR A 63 -10.25 -1.21 -70.30
CA THR A 63 -10.46 -1.30 -68.85
C THR A 63 -11.64 -2.16 -68.44
N GLY A 64 -12.54 -2.48 -69.37
CA GLY A 64 -13.80 -3.18 -69.07
C GLY A 64 -14.77 -2.38 -68.19
N ARG A 65 -14.53 -1.10 -68.03
CA ARG A 65 -15.25 -0.22 -67.08
C ARG A 65 -15.72 1.08 -67.72
N GLN A 66 -16.72 1.69 -67.19
CA GLN A 66 -17.20 2.98 -67.69
C GLN A 66 -16.15 4.07 -67.44
N VAL A 67 -15.85 4.82 -68.47
CA VAL A 67 -14.94 5.94 -68.46
C VAL A 67 -15.70 7.21 -68.77
N HIS A 68 -15.59 8.17 -67.85
CA HIS A 68 -16.21 9.48 -68.07
C HIS A 68 -15.12 10.56 -68.22
N ILE A 69 -15.28 11.41 -69.21
CA ILE A 69 -14.41 12.57 -69.50
C ILE A 69 -15.31 13.79 -69.71
N ASP A 70 -15.06 14.85 -68.93
CA ASP A 70 -15.89 16.10 -69.06
C ASP A 70 -15.54 16.83 -70.35
N ALA A 71 -14.25 17.02 -70.66
CA ALA A 71 -13.79 17.68 -71.87
C ALA A 71 -12.37 17.24 -72.30
N ILE A 72 -12.14 17.22 -73.61
CA ILE A 72 -10.78 17.11 -74.19
C ILE A 72 -10.48 18.37 -75.01
N GLY A 73 -9.41 19.07 -74.66
CA GLY A 73 -8.96 20.29 -75.30
C GLY A 73 -7.55 20.20 -75.88
N LEU A 74 -7.30 20.89 -76.98
CA LEU A 74 -5.98 21.04 -77.54
C LEU A 74 -5.44 22.43 -77.27
N ARG A 75 -4.26 22.53 -76.69
CA ARG A 75 -3.48 23.75 -76.53
C ARG A 75 -2.29 23.73 -77.49
N VAL A 76 -2.06 24.81 -78.19
CA VAL A 76 -0.95 24.86 -79.12
C VAL A 76 0.18 25.79 -78.64
N LEU A 77 -0.17 26.84 -77.86
CA LEU A 77 0.76 27.84 -77.32
C LEU A 77 0.59 27.93 -75.81
N PRO A 78 1.67 28.15 -75.07
CA PRO A 78 3.07 28.34 -75.47
C PRO A 78 3.76 27.03 -75.87
N ALA A 79 3.23 25.89 -75.44
CA ALA A 79 3.65 24.55 -75.90
C ALA A 79 2.42 23.74 -76.30
N PRO A 80 2.53 22.91 -77.36
CA PRO A 80 1.42 22.02 -77.71
C PRO A 80 1.12 21.02 -76.65
N ALA A 81 -0.15 20.95 -76.28
CA ALA A 81 -0.60 20.03 -75.21
C ALA A 81 -2.03 19.55 -75.50
N VAL A 82 -2.31 18.31 -75.06
CA VAL A 82 -3.64 17.75 -74.93
C VAL A 82 -4.07 17.82 -73.49
N ARG A 83 -5.19 18.46 -73.15
CA ARG A 83 -5.77 18.51 -71.81
C ARG A 83 -7.07 17.74 -71.78
N VAL A 84 -7.10 16.70 -70.96
CA VAL A 84 -8.29 15.92 -70.63
C VAL A 84 -8.76 16.41 -69.25
N SER A 85 -10.02 16.87 -69.16
CA SER A 85 -10.58 17.39 -67.93
C SER A 85 -11.68 16.45 -67.43
N GLY A 86 -11.77 16.28 -66.11
CA GLY A 86 -12.83 15.52 -65.41
C GLY A 86 -12.81 14.04 -65.74
N PHE A 87 -11.63 13.43 -65.78
CA PHE A 87 -11.45 11.99 -65.97
C PHE A 87 -11.98 11.23 -64.74
N ARG A 88 -12.81 10.22 -64.96
CA ARG A 88 -13.33 9.29 -63.94
C ARG A 88 -13.38 7.88 -64.53
N LEU A 89 -12.79 6.93 -63.81
CA LEU A 89 -12.89 5.48 -64.09
C LEU A 89 -13.80 4.87 -63.01
N ALA A 90 -14.85 4.19 -63.43
CA ALA A 90 -15.75 3.54 -62.47
C ALA A 90 -15.04 2.47 -61.64
N ASN A 91 -15.51 2.21 -60.41
CA ASN A 91 -15.00 1.16 -59.55
C ASN A 91 -15.43 -0.23 -60.05
N ALA A 92 -14.72 -1.28 -59.61
CA ALA A 92 -15.09 -2.65 -59.87
C ALA A 92 -16.43 -3.02 -59.20
N GLU A 93 -17.16 -3.98 -59.76
CA GLU A 93 -18.36 -4.52 -59.17
C GLU A 93 -18.06 -5.12 -57.78
N GLY A 94 -18.93 -4.81 -56.78
CA GLY A 94 -18.70 -5.27 -55.40
C GLY A 94 -17.95 -4.27 -54.50
N TYR A 95 -17.35 -3.23 -55.10
CA TYR A 95 -16.71 -2.12 -54.37
C TYR A 95 -17.62 -0.88 -54.34
N GLY A 96 -17.22 0.14 -53.64
CA GLY A 96 -18.06 1.33 -53.41
C GLY A 96 -18.44 2.08 -54.70
N PRO A 97 -19.49 2.94 -54.66
CA PRO A 97 -19.98 3.65 -55.85
C PRO A 97 -19.08 4.81 -56.29
N ALA A 98 -18.06 5.15 -55.52
CA ALA A 98 -17.08 6.18 -55.91
C ALA A 98 -16.14 5.67 -56.99
N PRO A 99 -15.74 6.50 -57.95
CA PRO A 99 -14.78 6.08 -59.00
C PRO A 99 -13.49 5.52 -58.38
N ALA A 100 -12.92 4.46 -59.00
CA ALA A 100 -11.63 3.91 -58.59
C ALA A 100 -10.51 4.94 -58.82
N VAL A 101 -10.57 5.63 -59.95
CA VAL A 101 -9.66 6.71 -60.27
C VAL A 101 -10.45 7.92 -60.78
N GLU A 102 -10.12 9.07 -60.31
CA GLU A 102 -10.61 10.34 -60.83
C GLU A 102 -9.49 11.37 -60.88
N ALA A 103 -9.55 12.30 -61.84
CA ALA A 103 -8.59 13.37 -61.97
C ALA A 103 -9.29 14.63 -62.49
N GLN A 104 -8.94 15.79 -61.93
CA GLN A 104 -9.49 17.06 -62.37
C GLN A 104 -9.03 17.38 -63.77
N ALA A 105 -7.73 17.17 -64.08
CA ALA A 105 -7.19 17.27 -65.44
C ALA A 105 -5.93 16.42 -65.61
N LEU A 106 -5.79 15.92 -66.80
CA LEU A 106 -4.57 15.31 -67.30
C LEU A 106 -4.10 16.19 -68.50
N THR A 107 -2.86 16.69 -68.46
CA THR A 107 -2.26 17.47 -69.54
C THR A 107 -1.05 16.73 -70.04
N VAL A 108 -0.99 16.46 -71.37
CA VAL A 108 0.11 15.82 -72.04
C VAL A 108 0.75 16.85 -72.94
N ASP A 109 1.94 17.32 -72.59
CA ASP A 109 2.71 18.23 -73.44
C ASP A 109 3.41 17.41 -74.54
N VAL A 110 3.48 17.96 -75.74
CA VAL A 110 4.00 17.29 -76.96
C VAL A 110 5.11 18.13 -77.59
N ALA A 111 6.12 17.49 -78.14
CA ALA A 111 7.21 18.18 -78.82
C ALA A 111 6.73 18.89 -80.08
N LEU A 112 7.01 20.18 -80.19
CA LEU A 112 6.51 21.05 -81.27
C LEU A 112 7.04 20.66 -82.65
N TRP A 113 8.32 20.37 -82.78
CA TRP A 113 8.93 20.03 -84.07
C TRP A 113 8.54 18.68 -84.70
N PRO A 114 8.47 17.59 -83.95
CA PRO A 114 7.94 16.31 -84.43
C PRO A 114 6.47 16.38 -84.85
N LEU A 115 5.66 17.21 -84.12
CA LEU A 115 4.24 17.39 -84.40
C LEU A 115 4.01 17.90 -85.84
N PHE A 116 4.89 18.74 -86.38
CA PHE A 116 4.84 19.17 -87.82
C PHE A 116 5.07 18.07 -88.81
N LEU A 117 5.69 16.96 -88.40
CA LEU A 117 5.89 15.76 -89.13
C LEU A 117 4.86 14.67 -88.92
N LEU A 118 3.78 15.03 -88.14
CA LEU A 118 2.75 14.12 -87.70
C LEU A 118 3.27 13.03 -86.78
N ASP A 119 4.44 13.25 -86.15
CA ASP A 119 5.02 12.38 -85.12
C ASP A 119 4.72 12.97 -83.76
N ILE A 120 3.81 12.31 -82.97
CA ILE A 120 3.36 12.76 -81.71
C ILE A 120 4.32 12.22 -80.67
N ARG A 121 5.20 13.08 -80.12
CA ARG A 121 6.13 12.75 -79.04
C ARG A 121 5.75 13.48 -77.78
N PRO A 122 5.18 12.79 -76.76
CA PRO A 122 4.91 13.38 -75.46
C PRO A 122 6.25 13.72 -74.79
N THR A 123 6.32 14.90 -74.17
CA THR A 123 7.50 15.40 -73.44
C THR A 123 7.32 15.52 -72.00
N ALA A 124 6.08 15.85 -71.54
CA ALA A 124 5.73 15.95 -70.14
C ALA A 124 4.25 15.58 -69.94
N VAL A 125 3.97 15.01 -68.78
CA VAL A 125 2.63 14.70 -68.34
C VAL A 125 2.39 15.39 -66.98
N ALA A 126 1.28 16.17 -66.92
CA ALA A 126 0.85 16.78 -65.70
C ALA A 126 -0.55 16.27 -65.33
N LEU A 127 -0.68 15.79 -64.07
CA LEU A 127 -1.92 15.26 -63.52
C LEU A 127 -2.37 16.19 -62.36
N GLU A 128 -3.57 16.73 -62.50
CA GLU A 128 -4.12 17.67 -61.52
C GLU A 128 -5.19 16.98 -60.67
N ALA A 129 -5.01 17.04 -59.35
CA ALA A 129 -5.90 16.50 -58.31
C ALA A 129 -6.40 15.06 -58.59
N PRO A 130 -5.48 14.09 -58.90
CA PRO A 130 -5.90 12.72 -59.03
C PRO A 130 -6.31 12.15 -57.66
N VAL A 131 -7.40 11.38 -57.66
CA VAL A 131 -7.81 10.57 -56.51
C VAL A 131 -7.84 9.12 -56.90
N VAL A 132 -7.02 8.31 -56.26
CA VAL A 132 -6.97 6.86 -56.42
C VAL A 132 -7.53 6.19 -55.18
N ARG A 133 -8.49 5.31 -55.36
CA ARG A 133 -9.09 4.50 -54.28
C ARG A 133 -8.70 3.03 -54.54
N TYR A 134 -7.79 2.56 -53.72
CA TYR A 134 -7.35 1.17 -53.74
C TYR A 134 -8.01 0.43 -52.58
N GLU A 135 -8.83 -0.55 -52.91
CA GLU A 135 -9.59 -1.30 -51.90
C GLU A 135 -9.28 -2.79 -52.03
N VAL A 136 -8.93 -3.40 -50.89
CA VAL A 136 -8.77 -4.85 -50.76
C VAL A 136 -10.04 -5.39 -50.08
N GLY A 137 -10.66 -6.38 -50.71
CA GLY A 137 -11.83 -7.08 -50.23
C GLY A 137 -11.50 -8.01 -49.06
N LYS A 138 -12.55 -8.59 -48.45
CA LYS A 138 -12.37 -9.57 -47.35
C LYS A 138 -11.75 -10.90 -47.85
N ASP A 139 -11.84 -11.15 -49.09
CA ASP A 139 -11.28 -12.31 -49.83
C ASP A 139 -9.86 -12.10 -50.36
N GLY A 140 -9.29 -10.93 -50.09
CA GLY A 140 -7.97 -10.53 -50.57
C GLY A 140 -7.94 -10.00 -52.03
N ALA A 141 -9.07 -10.07 -52.77
CA ALA A 141 -9.16 -9.49 -54.08
C ALA A 141 -9.15 -7.95 -54.01
N THR A 142 -8.58 -7.30 -55.06
CA THR A 142 -8.50 -5.84 -55.08
C THR A 142 -9.45 -5.26 -56.13
N ASN A 143 -9.83 -4.02 -55.93
CA ASN A 143 -10.65 -3.32 -56.92
C ASN A 143 -9.90 -2.98 -58.25
N PHE A 144 -8.66 -3.45 -58.44
CA PHE A 144 -7.87 -3.27 -59.63
C PHE A 144 -7.48 -4.61 -60.34
N ASP A 145 -7.85 -5.77 -59.80
CA ASP A 145 -7.46 -7.09 -60.31
C ASP A 145 -7.97 -7.37 -61.73
N ASP A 146 -9.13 -6.82 -62.08
CA ASP A 146 -9.72 -6.97 -63.40
C ASP A 146 -9.03 -6.10 -64.47
N LEU A 147 -8.27 -5.06 -64.10
CA LEU A 147 -7.57 -4.19 -65.04
C LEU A 147 -6.31 -4.82 -65.63
N GLY A 148 -5.81 -5.95 -65.08
CA GLY A 148 -4.66 -6.70 -65.59
C GLY A 148 -5.02 -7.96 -66.38
N ALA A 149 -6.30 -8.34 -66.44
CA ALA A 149 -6.76 -9.63 -66.96
C ALA A 149 -7.16 -9.61 -68.45
N SER A 150 -6.76 -8.61 -69.22
CA SER A 150 -7.01 -8.62 -70.66
C SER A 150 -6.18 -9.73 -71.36
N ASP A 151 -6.89 -10.78 -71.84
CA ASP A 151 -6.33 -11.82 -72.76
C ASP A 151 -5.75 -11.18 -73.96
N THR A 152 -4.61 -10.57 -73.90
CA THR A 152 -3.79 -10.27 -75.07
C THR A 152 -2.89 -11.47 -75.34
N THR A 153 -3.47 -12.47 -76.06
CA THR A 153 -2.69 -13.31 -76.92
C THR A 153 -2.11 -12.44 -78.09
N ALA A 154 -1.31 -11.47 -77.77
CA ALA A 154 -0.46 -10.76 -78.71
C ALA A 154 0.98 -11.27 -78.52
N ALA A 155 1.53 -11.83 -79.60
CA ALA A 155 2.85 -12.42 -79.77
C ALA A 155 3.90 -11.90 -78.74
N ALA A 156 4.63 -12.86 -78.18
CA ALA A 156 5.84 -12.63 -77.40
C ALA A 156 6.83 -11.78 -78.19
N GLY A 157 6.79 -10.48 -78.01
CA GLY A 157 7.79 -9.50 -78.35
C GLY A 157 8.22 -8.79 -77.12
N ASP A 158 9.47 -8.80 -76.77
CA ASP A 158 10.22 -8.34 -75.62
C ASP A 158 10.12 -6.82 -75.28
N GLU A 159 8.99 -6.19 -75.54
CA GLU A 159 8.85 -4.75 -75.20
C GLU A 159 7.72 -4.49 -74.24
N SER A 160 8.10 -4.10 -73.07
CA SER A 160 7.18 -3.56 -72.00
C SER A 160 6.34 -2.42 -72.62
N PRO A 161 5.02 -2.37 -72.41
CA PRO A 161 4.14 -1.32 -72.96
C PRO A 161 4.55 0.11 -72.59
N LEU A 162 5.36 0.29 -71.54
CA LEU A 162 5.92 1.58 -71.12
C LEU A 162 7.23 1.97 -71.76
N ALA A 163 7.96 1.00 -72.44
CA ALA A 163 9.25 1.28 -73.02
C ALA A 163 9.17 2.15 -74.31
N GLY A 164 8.00 2.35 -74.92
CA GLY A 164 7.76 3.15 -76.11
C GLY A 164 7.31 4.59 -75.92
N ILE A 165 7.08 5.07 -74.67
CA ILE A 165 6.59 6.43 -74.42
C ILE A 165 7.76 7.32 -73.98
N PRO A 166 8.30 8.19 -74.84
CA PRO A 166 9.43 9.05 -74.47
C PRO A 166 8.96 10.28 -73.68
N VAL A 167 8.34 10.06 -72.53
CA VAL A 167 7.98 11.14 -71.64
C VAL A 167 9.13 11.38 -70.69
N SER A 168 9.66 12.61 -70.66
CA SER A 168 10.82 12.97 -69.85
C SER A 168 10.51 13.65 -68.50
N SER A 169 9.28 14.05 -68.31
CA SER A 169 8.89 14.58 -66.97
C SER A 169 7.42 14.33 -66.64
N PHE A 170 7.16 14.01 -65.40
CA PHE A 170 5.81 13.88 -64.82
C PHE A 170 5.65 14.84 -63.67
N ARG A 171 4.49 15.47 -63.60
CA ARG A 171 4.09 16.32 -62.49
C ARG A 171 2.72 15.91 -62.02
N VAL A 172 2.60 15.67 -60.73
CA VAL A 172 1.35 15.36 -60.07
C VAL A 172 1.11 16.42 -59.00
N SER A 173 -0.04 17.05 -59.00
CA SER A 173 -0.38 18.07 -58.02
C SER A 173 -1.74 17.79 -57.39
N GLY A 174 -1.81 17.90 -56.06
CA GLY A 174 -3.02 17.68 -55.27
C GLY A 174 -3.53 16.24 -55.33
N ALA A 175 -2.63 15.26 -55.50
CA ALA A 175 -2.99 13.84 -55.52
C ALA A 175 -3.50 13.38 -54.15
N ARG A 176 -4.46 12.49 -54.20
CA ARG A 176 -4.98 11.78 -53.00
C ARG A 176 -5.02 10.28 -53.32
N MET A 177 -4.39 9.50 -52.48
CA MET A 177 -4.51 8.06 -52.49
C MET A 177 -5.22 7.61 -51.22
N ASN A 178 -6.26 6.80 -51.39
CA ASN A 178 -6.96 6.14 -50.28
C ASN A 178 -6.77 4.62 -50.47
N TYR A 179 -6.10 4.00 -49.53
CA TYR A 179 -5.96 2.55 -49.41
C TYR A 179 -6.88 2.09 -48.29
N THR A 180 -7.63 1.05 -48.49
CA THR A 180 -8.49 0.43 -47.50
C THR A 180 -8.43 -1.08 -47.62
N ASP A 181 -8.01 -1.76 -46.59
CA ASP A 181 -8.03 -3.20 -46.48
C ASP A 181 -9.14 -3.63 -45.51
N ARG A 182 -10.14 -4.29 -46.08
CA ARG A 182 -11.32 -4.77 -45.31
C ARG A 182 -11.06 -6.10 -44.63
N SER A 183 -9.97 -6.80 -44.96
CA SER A 183 -9.59 -8.06 -44.31
C SER A 183 -8.85 -7.81 -42.98
N THR A 184 -7.97 -6.81 -42.93
CA THR A 184 -7.13 -6.46 -41.79
C THR A 184 -7.66 -5.24 -41.01
N GLY A 185 -8.58 -4.47 -41.61
CA GLY A 185 -9.10 -3.22 -41.07
C GLY A 185 -8.12 -2.05 -41.17
N GLN A 186 -7.07 -2.18 -41.97
CA GLN A 186 -6.08 -1.13 -42.23
C GLN A 186 -6.65 -0.08 -43.18
N ALA A 187 -6.31 1.16 -42.94
CA ALA A 187 -6.63 2.26 -43.83
C ALA A 187 -5.45 3.24 -43.92
N LEU A 188 -5.12 3.65 -45.14
CA LEU A 188 -4.07 4.63 -45.40
C LEU A 188 -4.62 5.71 -46.36
N ARG A 189 -4.41 6.97 -46.00
CA ARG A 189 -4.71 8.11 -46.84
C ARG A 189 -3.46 8.95 -47.01
N LEU A 190 -3.10 9.19 -48.26
CA LEU A 190 -1.99 10.03 -48.66
C LEU A 190 -2.52 11.22 -49.45
N ASP A 191 -2.12 12.44 -49.10
CA ASP A 191 -2.29 13.64 -49.92
C ASP A 191 -0.89 14.10 -50.33
N LEU A 192 -0.60 14.15 -51.65
CA LEU A 192 0.75 14.42 -52.15
C LEU A 192 0.80 15.26 -53.43
N ASP A 193 1.95 15.88 -53.66
CA ASP A 193 2.39 16.43 -54.92
C ASP A 193 3.67 15.70 -55.34
N ALA A 194 3.87 15.48 -56.62
CA ALA A 194 5.08 14.85 -57.14
C ALA A 194 5.58 15.49 -58.43
N GLN A 195 6.88 15.62 -58.51
CA GLN A 195 7.55 16.03 -59.72
C GLN A 195 8.72 15.08 -59.99
N LEU A 196 8.65 14.40 -61.11
CA LEU A 196 9.66 13.41 -61.44
C LEU A 196 10.08 13.54 -62.91
N SER A 197 11.30 13.15 -63.17
CA SER A 197 11.83 13.00 -64.54
C SER A 197 12.20 11.54 -64.81
N ALA A 198 12.01 11.10 -66.00
CA ALA A 198 12.44 9.78 -66.46
C ALA A 198 13.23 9.89 -67.75
N ARG A 199 14.34 9.15 -67.82
CA ARG A 199 15.21 9.10 -69.00
C ARG A 199 15.56 7.66 -69.35
N PRO A 200 15.49 7.26 -70.63
CA PRO A 200 15.98 5.95 -71.07
C PRO A 200 17.48 5.84 -70.78
N ASP A 201 17.93 4.70 -70.27
CA ASP A 201 19.33 4.33 -70.04
C ASP A 201 19.55 2.91 -70.55
N GLY A 202 19.69 2.80 -71.87
CA GLY A 202 19.74 1.52 -72.57
C GLY A 202 18.40 0.78 -72.48
N ALA A 203 18.38 -0.40 -71.84
CA ALA A 203 17.18 -1.19 -71.58
C ALA A 203 16.52 -0.79 -70.24
N ALA A 204 17.18 0.05 -69.49
CA ALA A 204 16.68 0.56 -68.18
C ALA A 204 16.14 1.99 -68.35
N ILE A 205 15.51 2.47 -67.27
CA ILE A 205 14.99 3.85 -67.10
C ILE A 205 15.56 4.41 -65.82
N THR A 206 16.27 5.52 -65.93
CA THR A 206 16.62 6.31 -64.74
C THR A 206 15.52 7.30 -64.43
N SER A 207 15.09 7.37 -63.19
CA SER A 207 14.11 8.33 -62.72
C SER A 207 14.62 9.04 -61.47
N GLU A 208 14.53 10.35 -61.53
CA GLU A 208 14.83 11.21 -60.38
C GLU A 208 13.63 12.13 -60.10
N GLY A 209 13.36 12.41 -58.83
CA GLY A 209 12.21 13.26 -58.49
C GLY A 209 12.07 13.64 -57.04
N THR A 210 11.05 14.47 -56.82
CA THR A 210 10.60 14.85 -55.49
C THR A 210 9.13 14.49 -55.31
N VAL A 211 8.76 14.03 -54.13
CA VAL A 211 7.38 13.75 -53.71
C VAL A 211 7.14 14.47 -52.41
N ASP A 212 6.29 15.49 -52.46
CA ASP A 212 5.85 16.23 -51.29
C ASP A 212 4.60 15.57 -50.72
N LEU A 213 4.74 14.88 -49.61
CA LEU A 213 3.65 14.28 -48.84
C LEU A 213 3.06 15.34 -47.91
N ARG A 214 1.91 15.90 -48.22
CA ARG A 214 1.23 16.93 -47.44
C ARG A 214 0.59 16.38 -46.19
N SER A 215 0.07 15.17 -46.25
CA SER A 215 -0.41 14.42 -45.10
C SER A 215 -0.45 12.91 -45.39
N VAL A 216 -0.02 12.15 -44.37
CA VAL A 216 -0.18 10.70 -44.31
C VAL A 216 -1.03 10.40 -43.08
N ARG A 217 -2.13 9.68 -43.28
CA ARG A 217 -2.96 9.18 -42.19
C ARG A 217 -3.06 7.67 -42.33
N ALA A 218 -2.59 6.95 -41.31
CA ALA A 218 -2.60 5.50 -41.29
C ALA A 218 -3.32 5.00 -40.04
N LEU A 219 -4.32 4.16 -40.24
CA LEU A 219 -4.93 3.35 -39.22
C LEU A 219 -4.38 1.95 -39.31
N LEU A 220 -3.57 1.54 -38.33
CA LEU A 220 -2.90 0.24 -38.27
C LEU A 220 -3.33 -0.47 -36.99
N PRO A 221 -4.40 -1.29 -37.04
CA PRO A 221 -4.95 -1.93 -35.82
C PRO A 221 -3.93 -2.82 -35.08
N SER A 222 -2.91 -3.32 -35.79
CA SER A 222 -1.80 -4.08 -35.21
C SER A 222 -0.84 -3.23 -34.34
N VAL A 223 -0.83 -1.91 -34.53
CA VAL A 223 0.05 -0.99 -33.79
C VAL A 223 -0.72 -0.28 -32.68
N GLY A 224 -2.01 -0.03 -32.89
CA GLY A 224 -2.89 0.61 -31.91
C GLY A 224 -4.20 1.08 -32.51
N PRO A 225 -5.18 1.48 -31.69
CA PRO A 225 -6.47 1.96 -32.15
C PRO A 225 -6.42 3.39 -32.73
N ASP A 226 -5.33 4.11 -32.54
CA ASP A 226 -5.19 5.51 -32.93
C ASP A 226 -4.67 5.65 -34.36
N THR A 227 -5.12 6.70 -35.03
CA THR A 227 -4.65 7.03 -36.38
C THR A 227 -3.29 7.74 -36.30
N LEU A 228 -2.26 7.13 -36.86
CA LEU A 228 -0.96 7.77 -37.05
C LEU A 228 -1.09 8.88 -38.12
N VAL A 229 -0.62 10.08 -37.77
CA VAL A 229 -0.66 11.23 -38.68
C VAL A 229 0.74 11.80 -38.84
N VAL A 230 1.29 11.68 -40.08
CA VAL A 230 2.50 12.39 -40.49
C VAL A 230 2.06 13.62 -41.29
N ARG A 231 2.54 14.79 -40.89
CA ARG A 231 2.28 16.07 -41.58
C ARG A 231 3.58 16.51 -42.20
N GLU A 232 3.52 16.82 -43.52
CA GLU A 232 4.62 17.38 -44.25
C GLU A 232 5.87 16.46 -44.26
N ALA A 233 5.98 15.63 -45.29
CA ALA A 233 7.17 14.85 -45.59
C ALA A 233 7.57 15.11 -47.04
N GLU A 234 8.86 15.24 -47.27
CA GLU A 234 9.42 15.35 -48.63
C GLU A 234 10.29 14.09 -48.91
N ALA A 235 10.02 13.44 -50.02
CA ALA A 235 10.86 12.35 -50.50
C ALA A 235 11.57 12.80 -51.78
N THR A 236 12.90 12.72 -51.79
CA THR A 236 13.71 12.87 -52.98
C THR A 236 14.32 11.51 -53.36
N TYR A 237 14.30 11.17 -54.63
CA TYR A 237 14.82 9.88 -55.03
C TYR A 237 15.59 9.97 -56.36
N ASP A 238 16.57 9.10 -56.55
CA ASP A 238 17.24 8.74 -57.80
C ASP A 238 17.25 7.20 -57.90
N VAL A 239 16.55 6.68 -58.86
CA VAL A 239 16.41 5.23 -59.08
C VAL A 239 16.69 4.87 -60.52
N ARG A 240 17.22 3.68 -60.75
CA ARG A 240 17.36 3.05 -62.04
C ARG A 240 16.50 1.79 -62.09
N VAL A 241 15.52 1.78 -62.95
CA VAL A 241 14.59 0.66 -63.17
C VAL A 241 14.99 -0.13 -64.35
N ALA A 242 15.23 -1.43 -64.21
CA ALA A 242 15.51 -2.40 -65.28
C ALA A 242 14.33 -3.39 -65.37
N PRO A 243 13.29 -3.05 -66.16
CA PRO A 243 12.06 -3.84 -66.24
C PRO A 243 12.26 -5.28 -66.75
N SER A 244 13.20 -5.49 -67.64
CA SER A 244 13.55 -6.82 -68.19
C SER A 244 14.25 -7.71 -67.12
N GLU A 245 14.95 -7.12 -66.20
CA GLU A 245 15.64 -7.80 -65.08
C GLU A 245 14.74 -7.93 -63.89
N GLY A 246 13.63 -7.16 -63.82
CA GLY A 246 12.73 -7.06 -62.66
C GLY A 246 13.39 -6.43 -61.46
N GLU A 247 14.30 -5.47 -61.69
CA GLU A 247 15.12 -4.86 -60.64
C GLU A 247 15.01 -3.33 -60.63
N VAL A 248 15.00 -2.76 -59.45
CA VAL A 248 15.16 -1.31 -59.19
C VAL A 248 16.42 -1.11 -58.34
N GLU A 249 17.39 -0.42 -58.92
CA GLU A 249 18.52 0.13 -58.19
C GLU A 249 18.12 1.48 -57.57
N VAL A 250 18.06 1.55 -56.26
CA VAL A 250 17.85 2.79 -55.49
C VAL A 250 19.23 3.37 -55.22
N ARG A 251 19.59 4.42 -55.98
CA ARG A 251 20.89 5.08 -55.82
C ARG A 251 20.84 6.02 -54.62
N THR A 252 19.70 6.69 -54.45
CA THR A 252 19.42 7.54 -53.31
C THR A 252 17.92 7.64 -53.12
N LEU A 253 17.47 7.42 -51.92
CA LEU A 253 16.14 7.76 -51.45
C LEU A 253 16.33 8.57 -50.18
N GLN A 254 15.95 9.84 -50.18
CA GLN A 254 15.93 10.66 -49.00
C GLN A 254 14.49 10.97 -48.65
N LEU A 255 14.08 10.65 -47.43
CA LEU A 255 12.77 10.95 -46.85
C LEU A 255 12.97 11.94 -45.72
N ASP A 256 12.56 13.16 -45.90
CA ASP A 256 12.55 14.21 -44.89
C ASP A 256 11.13 14.32 -44.29
N THR A 257 10.96 13.86 -43.09
CA THR A 257 9.78 14.10 -42.30
C THR A 257 10.22 15.07 -41.17
N ALA A 258 9.44 16.07 -40.87
CA ALA A 258 9.69 16.73 -39.59
C ALA A 258 9.19 15.80 -38.46
N PRO A 259 9.95 14.92 -37.86
CA PRO A 259 11.26 15.14 -37.26
C PRO A 259 12.44 14.32 -37.79
N VAL A 260 12.25 13.39 -38.73
CA VAL A 260 13.29 12.41 -39.13
C VAL A 260 13.67 12.57 -40.60
N THR A 261 14.96 12.65 -40.86
CA THR A 261 15.50 12.46 -42.22
C THR A 261 16.04 11.05 -42.32
N ILE A 262 15.56 10.28 -43.32
CA ILE A 262 16.03 8.94 -43.64
C ILE A 262 16.65 8.97 -45.03
N THR A 263 17.87 8.53 -45.17
CA THR A 263 18.51 8.25 -46.46
C THR A 263 18.63 6.75 -46.63
N ALA A 264 18.34 6.26 -47.84
CA ALA A 264 18.47 4.85 -48.18
C ALA A 264 19.03 4.67 -49.58
N ASP A 265 19.78 3.58 -49.78
CA ASP A 265 20.29 3.13 -51.06
C ASP A 265 20.30 1.59 -51.09
N GLY A 266 20.34 1.01 -52.29
CA GLY A 266 20.35 -0.45 -52.47
C GLY A 266 19.55 -0.93 -53.66
N THR A 267 18.95 -2.10 -53.55
CA THR A 267 18.23 -2.73 -54.66
C THR A 267 16.88 -3.31 -54.23
N ILE A 268 15.93 -3.31 -55.15
CA ILE A 268 14.66 -4.02 -55.05
C ILE A 268 14.61 -4.97 -56.26
N ALA A 269 14.73 -6.26 -56.01
CA ALA A 269 14.73 -7.29 -57.04
C ALA A 269 13.40 -8.05 -57.09
N GLY A 270 13.14 -8.77 -58.19
CA GLY A 270 11.96 -9.63 -58.27
C GLY A 270 10.63 -8.93 -58.49
N LEU A 271 10.61 -7.72 -59.04
CA LEU A 271 9.40 -6.95 -59.32
C LEU A 271 8.33 -7.70 -60.11
N ASN A 272 8.75 -8.66 -60.97
CA ASN A 272 7.86 -9.43 -61.82
C ASN A 272 7.30 -10.70 -61.15
N ALA A 273 7.71 -11.01 -59.91
CA ALA A 273 7.30 -12.18 -59.13
C ALA A 273 7.02 -11.84 -57.67
N GLN A 274 8.03 -11.97 -56.86
CA GLN A 274 7.96 -11.58 -55.45
C GLN A 274 9.06 -10.56 -55.14
N PRO A 275 8.72 -9.28 -54.95
CA PRO A 275 9.71 -8.26 -54.67
C PRO A 275 10.51 -8.57 -53.40
N ALA A 276 11.83 -8.38 -53.48
CA ALA A 276 12.73 -8.51 -52.33
C ALA A 276 13.56 -7.23 -52.20
N LEU A 277 13.67 -6.74 -51.01
CA LEU A 277 14.43 -5.56 -50.62
C LEU A 277 15.86 -5.97 -50.24
N ASP A 278 16.82 -5.13 -50.58
CA ASP A 278 18.17 -5.10 -50.03
C ASP A 278 18.61 -3.64 -49.99
N LEU A 279 18.20 -2.97 -48.90
CA LEU A 279 18.40 -1.54 -48.73
C LEU A 279 19.24 -1.26 -47.51
N ALA A 280 20.26 -0.45 -47.64
CA ALA A 280 20.93 0.23 -46.54
C ALA A 280 20.21 1.54 -46.25
N PHE A 281 20.16 1.93 -44.96
CA PHE A 281 19.57 3.19 -44.58
C PHE A 281 20.36 3.86 -43.47
N GLU A 282 20.26 5.19 -43.40
CA GLU A 282 20.81 6.02 -42.33
C GLU A 282 19.75 7.07 -41.91
N THR A 283 19.56 7.27 -40.62
CA THR A 283 18.75 8.39 -40.15
C THR A 283 19.64 9.55 -39.75
N GLY A 284 19.18 10.75 -39.97
CA GLY A 284 19.77 11.94 -39.37
C GLY A 284 19.64 11.91 -37.84
N ARG A 285 20.33 12.84 -37.19
CA ARG A 285 20.13 13.04 -35.73
C ARG A 285 18.71 13.54 -35.49
N THR A 286 17.90 12.74 -34.82
CA THR A 286 16.50 13.01 -34.56
C THR A 286 16.28 13.28 -33.11
N ASP A 287 15.48 14.28 -32.76
CA ASP A 287 15.12 14.59 -31.39
C ASP A 287 14.12 13.55 -30.84
N LEU A 288 14.41 12.99 -29.66
CA LEU A 288 13.55 12.01 -29.01
C LEU A 288 12.17 12.58 -28.62
N ALA A 289 12.09 13.88 -28.32
CA ALA A 289 10.82 14.53 -28.01
C ALA A 289 9.89 14.55 -29.23
N GLU A 290 10.49 14.71 -30.44
CA GLU A 290 9.76 14.69 -31.71
C GLU A 290 9.32 13.28 -32.07
N ILE A 291 10.19 12.26 -31.86
CA ILE A 291 9.82 10.85 -32.01
C ILE A 291 8.68 10.44 -31.07
N ALA A 292 8.74 10.90 -29.83
CA ALA A 292 7.71 10.59 -28.83
C ALA A 292 6.32 11.09 -29.22
N ALA A 293 6.24 12.12 -30.08
CA ALA A 293 4.97 12.61 -30.60
C ALA A 293 4.23 11.60 -31.51
N PHE A 294 4.95 10.57 -32.02
CA PHE A 294 4.38 9.48 -32.80
C PHE A 294 4.00 8.25 -31.93
N ALA A 295 4.41 8.24 -30.66
CA ALA A 295 4.06 7.14 -29.77
C ALA A 295 2.60 7.29 -29.28
N PRO A 296 1.91 6.16 -28.98
CA PRO A 296 0.59 6.20 -28.37
C PRO A 296 0.62 7.05 -27.09
N ALA A 297 -0.37 7.92 -26.92
CA ALA A 297 -0.42 8.86 -25.78
C ALA A 297 -0.32 8.15 -24.40
N ALA A 298 -0.83 6.92 -24.29
CA ALA A 298 -0.73 6.11 -23.08
C ALA A 298 0.72 5.65 -22.79
N ALA A 299 1.55 5.48 -23.82
CA ALA A 299 2.93 5.02 -23.64
C ALA A 299 3.88 6.14 -23.18
N VAL A 300 3.53 7.40 -23.45
CA VAL A 300 4.33 8.59 -23.12
C VAL A 300 3.68 9.47 -22.04
N ALA A 301 2.59 9.00 -21.44
CA ALA A 301 1.89 9.75 -20.41
C ALA A 301 2.82 10.06 -19.21
N GLY A 302 3.00 11.35 -18.91
CA GLY A 302 3.88 11.80 -17.82
C GLY A 302 5.38 11.73 -18.10
N VAL A 303 5.78 11.28 -19.32
CA VAL A 303 7.18 11.12 -19.72
C VAL A 303 7.55 12.20 -20.72
N ASN A 304 8.61 12.97 -20.44
CA ASN A 304 9.16 13.98 -21.35
C ASN A 304 10.57 13.56 -21.77
N PRO A 305 10.73 12.80 -22.89
CA PRO A 305 12.03 12.40 -23.37
C PRO A 305 12.76 13.58 -24.01
N ARG A 306 14.07 13.60 -23.89
CA ARG A 306 14.99 14.55 -24.51
C ARG A 306 16.21 13.82 -25.06
N GLY A 307 16.93 14.44 -25.94
CA GLY A 307 18.15 13.91 -26.52
C GLY A 307 18.01 13.55 -27.98
N THR A 308 19.00 12.95 -28.55
CA THR A 308 19.05 12.63 -29.99
C THR A 308 19.33 11.15 -30.22
N LEU A 309 18.71 10.62 -31.28
CA LEU A 309 18.88 9.28 -31.79
C LEU A 309 19.36 9.37 -33.23
N ALA A 310 20.36 8.57 -33.62
CA ALA A 310 20.75 8.32 -34.97
C ALA A 310 20.90 6.82 -35.18
N LEU A 311 20.40 6.31 -36.31
CA LEU A 311 20.43 4.89 -36.68
C LEU A 311 21.03 4.73 -38.06
N ASP A 312 21.78 3.67 -38.26
CA ASP A 312 22.24 3.15 -39.55
C ASP A 312 21.97 1.64 -39.63
N GLY A 313 21.59 1.14 -40.80
CA GLY A 313 21.23 -0.25 -40.86
C GLY A 313 20.87 -0.75 -42.28
N THR A 314 20.38 -1.96 -42.29
CA THR A 314 19.93 -2.62 -43.52
C THR A 314 18.56 -3.27 -43.32
N VAL A 315 17.76 -3.24 -44.40
CA VAL A 315 16.51 -3.99 -44.51
C VAL A 315 16.63 -4.92 -45.72
N ALA A 316 16.55 -6.22 -45.49
CA ALA A 316 16.68 -7.22 -46.55
C ALA A 316 15.62 -8.31 -46.42
N GLY A 317 15.11 -8.79 -47.55
CA GLY A 317 14.17 -9.89 -47.62
C GLY A 317 12.95 -9.64 -48.51
N PRO A 318 12.06 -10.62 -48.66
CA PRO A 318 10.87 -10.50 -49.49
C PRO A 318 9.88 -9.48 -48.96
N LEU A 319 9.32 -8.67 -49.82
CA LEU A 319 8.19 -7.79 -49.54
C LEU A 319 6.90 -8.62 -49.68
N ALA A 320 6.44 -9.18 -48.59
CA ALA A 320 5.24 -10.00 -48.52
C ALA A 320 4.19 -9.33 -47.58
N ASP A 321 2.99 -9.88 -47.60
CA ASP A 321 1.90 -9.41 -46.71
C ASP A 321 2.20 -9.58 -45.20
N THR A 322 3.26 -10.32 -44.87
CA THR A 322 3.78 -10.52 -43.52
C THR A 322 5.25 -10.11 -43.44
N THR A 323 5.71 -9.78 -42.24
CA THR A 323 7.13 -9.50 -41.96
C THR A 323 8.00 -10.77 -41.99
N GLU A 324 7.41 -11.94 -42.29
CA GLU A 324 8.09 -13.22 -42.30
C GLU A 324 9.11 -13.28 -43.45
N GLY A 325 10.37 -13.48 -43.13
CA GLY A 325 11.48 -13.44 -44.10
C GLY A 325 12.13 -12.07 -44.28
N LEU A 326 11.57 -10.98 -43.77
CA LEU A 326 12.21 -9.68 -43.72
C LEU A 326 13.24 -9.64 -42.58
N ALA A 327 14.44 -9.16 -42.88
CA ALA A 327 15.50 -8.95 -41.89
C ALA A 327 15.80 -7.46 -41.75
N LEU A 328 15.65 -6.93 -40.58
CA LEU A 328 16.10 -5.60 -40.17
C LEU A 328 17.35 -5.78 -39.31
N SER A 329 18.43 -5.07 -39.63
CA SER A 329 19.61 -4.95 -38.79
C SER A 329 20.03 -3.50 -38.75
N ALA A 330 19.87 -2.87 -37.59
CA ALA A 330 20.29 -1.49 -37.44
C ALA A 330 21.17 -1.33 -36.20
N THR A 331 22.11 -0.43 -36.28
CA THR A 331 22.91 0.06 -35.20
C THR A 331 22.68 1.55 -35.05
N GLY A 332 22.95 2.08 -33.86
CA GLY A 332 22.74 3.51 -33.67
C GLY A 332 23.34 4.01 -32.41
N ARG A 333 23.23 5.29 -32.25
CA ARG A 333 23.70 5.97 -31.04
C ARG A 333 22.62 6.87 -30.43
N LEU A 334 22.38 6.64 -29.16
CA LEU A 334 21.60 7.53 -28.30
C LEU A 334 22.57 8.50 -27.67
N ALA A 335 22.28 9.79 -27.70
CA ALA A 335 23.14 10.82 -27.10
C ALA A 335 22.32 11.87 -26.35
N GLU A 336 22.88 12.31 -25.21
CA GLU A 336 22.30 13.33 -24.34
C GLU A 336 20.86 13.05 -23.94
N ALA A 337 20.48 11.76 -23.92
CA ALA A 337 19.13 11.40 -23.61
C ALA A 337 18.79 11.65 -22.14
N GLY A 338 17.57 12.07 -21.92
CA GLY A 338 17.03 12.36 -20.59
C GLY A 338 15.54 12.11 -20.55
N VAL A 339 15.04 11.81 -19.38
CA VAL A 339 13.62 11.58 -19.13
C VAL A 339 13.22 12.31 -17.85
N ASP A 340 12.23 13.16 -17.97
CA ASP A 340 11.52 13.70 -16.82
C ASP A 340 10.23 12.89 -16.65
N TYR A 341 9.96 12.42 -15.42
CA TYR A 341 8.74 11.73 -15.05
C TYR A 341 8.00 12.56 -13.99
N GLU A 342 6.75 12.90 -14.27
CA GLU A 342 5.91 13.77 -13.42
C GLU A 342 6.64 15.06 -12.97
N GLY A 343 7.47 15.62 -13.86
CA GLY A 343 8.22 16.86 -13.60
C GLY A 343 9.53 16.67 -12.84
N THR A 344 9.85 15.45 -12.41
CA THR A 344 11.12 15.12 -11.75
C THR A 344 12.10 14.53 -12.76
N ALA A 345 13.34 15.04 -12.74
CA ALA A 345 14.41 14.55 -13.60
C ALA A 345 14.83 13.12 -13.19
N LEU A 346 14.35 12.11 -13.92
CA LEU A 346 14.69 10.71 -13.66
C LEU A 346 16.04 10.33 -14.28
N LEU A 347 16.21 10.60 -15.58
CA LEU A 347 17.43 10.29 -16.35
C LEU A 347 17.99 11.55 -16.97
N ARG A 348 19.32 11.67 -17.01
CA ARG A 348 20.07 12.77 -17.63
C ARG A 348 21.32 12.26 -18.30
N ASP A 349 21.72 12.98 -19.36
CA ASP A 349 23.00 12.80 -20.06
C ASP A 349 23.23 11.33 -20.49
N LEU A 350 22.13 10.61 -20.80
CA LEU A 350 22.20 9.19 -21.16
C LEU A 350 22.76 9.04 -22.56
N SER A 351 23.79 8.22 -22.71
CA SER A 351 24.33 7.77 -24.00
C SER A 351 24.35 6.25 -24.04
N ALA A 352 24.11 5.69 -25.23
CA ALA A 352 24.15 4.25 -25.44
C ALA A 352 24.41 3.92 -26.91
N ASP A 353 25.07 2.80 -27.17
CA ASP A 353 25.14 2.18 -28.45
C ASP A 353 23.94 1.23 -28.63
N LEU A 354 23.14 1.46 -29.66
CA LEU A 354 21.92 0.71 -29.93
C LEU A 354 22.14 -0.36 -31.00
N SER A 355 21.47 -1.47 -30.88
CA SER A 355 21.30 -2.45 -31.91
C SER A 355 19.84 -2.93 -31.97
N LEU A 356 19.26 -2.91 -33.15
CA LEU A 356 17.86 -3.20 -33.42
C LEU A 356 17.73 -4.28 -34.49
N THR A 357 16.83 -5.20 -34.26
CA THR A 357 16.32 -6.15 -35.25
C THR A 357 14.79 -6.17 -35.12
N LEU A 358 14.10 -6.87 -36.03
CA LEU A 358 12.65 -7.04 -35.90
C LEU A 358 12.25 -7.73 -34.61
N ASP A 359 13.14 -8.55 -34.04
CA ASP A 359 12.87 -9.38 -32.87
C ASP A 359 13.55 -8.88 -31.58
N SER A 360 14.46 -7.93 -31.68
CA SER A 360 15.23 -7.49 -30.53
C SER A 360 15.67 -6.04 -30.59
N VAL A 361 15.76 -5.44 -29.38
CA VAL A 361 16.38 -4.14 -29.14
C VAL A 361 17.43 -4.29 -28.05
N ALA A 362 18.63 -3.78 -28.25
CA ALA A 362 19.63 -3.72 -27.22
C ALA A 362 20.30 -2.34 -27.18
N ALA A 363 20.50 -1.85 -25.95
CA ALA A 363 21.30 -0.69 -25.63
C ALA A 363 22.52 -1.15 -24.83
N ARG A 364 23.71 -0.92 -25.37
CA ARG A 364 24.98 -1.31 -24.76
C ARG A 364 25.79 -0.09 -24.38
N SER A 365 26.75 -0.30 -23.47
CA SER A 365 27.62 0.79 -23.00
C SER A 365 26.78 2.00 -22.53
N VAL A 366 25.64 1.71 -21.91
CA VAL A 366 24.79 2.76 -21.36
C VAL A 366 25.59 3.51 -20.31
N ASP A 367 25.72 4.82 -20.49
CA ASP A 367 26.35 5.72 -19.52
C ASP A 367 25.49 6.97 -19.37
N GLY A 368 25.35 7.45 -18.14
CA GLY A 368 24.49 8.62 -17.86
C GLY A 368 24.30 8.87 -16.39
N ARG A 369 23.16 9.46 -16.05
CA ARG A 369 22.79 9.75 -14.67
C ARG A 369 21.35 9.34 -14.38
N LEU A 370 21.16 8.61 -13.28
CA LEU A 370 19.88 8.28 -12.68
C LEU A 370 19.74 9.05 -11.38
N LEU A 371 18.76 9.93 -11.28
CA LEU A 371 18.54 10.78 -10.10
C LEU A 371 19.84 11.51 -9.68
N GLY A 372 20.59 12.04 -10.65
CA GLY A 372 21.84 12.75 -10.44
C GLY A 372 23.07 11.87 -10.15
N ALA A 373 22.88 10.58 -9.82
CA ALA A 373 23.97 9.64 -9.64
C ALA A 373 24.41 9.03 -10.99
N SER A 374 25.70 8.65 -11.11
CA SER A 374 26.18 7.97 -12.32
C SER A 374 25.44 6.66 -12.54
N LEU A 375 25.15 6.34 -13.79
CA LEU A 375 24.48 5.15 -14.26
C LEU A 375 25.34 4.52 -15.35
N ALA A 376 25.61 3.23 -15.26
CA ALA A 376 26.24 2.47 -16.33
C ALA A 376 25.57 1.10 -16.44
N GLY A 377 25.52 0.54 -17.67
CA GLY A 377 24.92 -0.77 -17.83
C GLY A 377 24.63 -1.16 -19.28
N ASP A 378 23.88 -2.23 -19.42
CA ASP A 378 23.40 -2.76 -20.67
C ASP A 378 21.95 -3.19 -20.51
N LEU A 379 21.15 -2.99 -21.57
CA LEU A 379 19.74 -3.37 -21.64
C LEU A 379 19.51 -4.15 -22.93
N SER A 380 18.77 -5.23 -22.88
CA SER A 380 18.26 -5.87 -24.09
C SER A 380 16.85 -6.42 -23.87
N VAL A 381 16.04 -6.30 -24.91
CA VAL A 381 14.72 -6.93 -25.00
C VAL A 381 14.72 -7.80 -26.24
N ARG A 382 14.31 -9.05 -26.13
CA ARG A 382 14.21 -10.04 -27.20
C ARG A 382 12.79 -10.55 -27.27
N ASP A 383 12.47 -11.27 -28.36
CA ASP A 383 11.17 -11.88 -28.61
C ASP A 383 10.04 -10.80 -28.59
N LEU A 384 10.27 -9.66 -29.26
CA LEU A 384 9.41 -8.48 -29.24
C LEU A 384 7.97 -8.76 -29.73
N GLY A 385 7.77 -9.80 -30.53
CA GLY A 385 6.46 -10.12 -31.13
C GLY A 385 5.54 -10.91 -30.22
N ASP A 386 6.07 -11.87 -29.44
CA ASP A 386 5.25 -12.85 -28.72
C ASP A 386 5.36 -12.74 -27.20
N ASP A 387 6.55 -12.89 -26.64
CA ASP A 387 6.81 -12.90 -25.20
C ASP A 387 8.08 -12.08 -24.88
N PRO A 388 7.98 -10.75 -24.87
CA PRO A 388 9.15 -9.89 -24.73
C PRO A 388 9.94 -10.16 -23.47
N ARG A 389 11.25 -10.47 -23.62
CA ARG A 389 12.15 -10.81 -22.53
C ARG A 389 13.20 -9.76 -22.31
N LEU A 390 13.19 -9.23 -21.11
CA LEU A 390 14.14 -8.25 -20.62
C LEU A 390 15.41 -8.93 -20.08
N ALA A 391 16.57 -8.40 -20.44
CA ALA A 391 17.81 -8.59 -19.70
C ALA A 391 18.46 -7.22 -19.49
N LEU A 392 18.63 -6.86 -18.22
CA LEU A 392 19.19 -5.59 -17.77
C LEU A 392 20.39 -5.88 -16.87
N GLN A 393 21.49 -5.17 -17.10
CA GLN A 393 22.58 -5.05 -16.14
C GLN A 393 22.73 -3.56 -15.81
N LEU A 394 22.78 -3.23 -14.52
CA LEU A 394 22.76 -1.86 -14.06
C LEU A 394 23.74 -1.67 -12.91
N THR A 395 24.61 -0.69 -13.02
CA THR A 395 25.48 -0.23 -11.94
C THR A 395 25.24 1.25 -11.71
N THR A 396 24.98 1.65 -10.48
CA THR A 396 24.72 3.05 -10.14
C THR A 396 25.81 3.62 -9.25
N GLY A 397 26.01 4.92 -9.33
CA GLY A 397 26.69 5.71 -8.33
C GLY A 397 25.89 5.81 -7.03
N ALA A 398 26.22 6.75 -6.17
CA ALA A 398 25.50 7.01 -4.94
C ALA A 398 24.23 7.83 -5.24
N MET A 399 23.07 7.18 -5.32
CA MET A 399 21.76 7.82 -5.45
C MET A 399 21.30 8.33 -4.08
N ASN A 400 20.69 9.48 -4.04
CA ASN A 400 20.11 10.02 -2.81
C ASN A 400 18.75 9.32 -2.53
N LEU A 401 18.56 8.84 -1.31
CA LEU A 401 17.30 8.19 -0.90
C LEU A 401 16.11 9.14 -0.93
N ALA A 402 16.30 10.42 -0.67
CA ALA A 402 15.23 11.42 -0.76
C ALA A 402 14.68 11.55 -2.19
N ASP A 403 15.59 11.49 -3.19
CA ASP A 403 15.20 11.56 -4.60
C ASP A 403 14.46 10.29 -5.05
N LEU A 404 14.85 9.12 -4.53
CA LEU A 404 14.14 7.86 -4.75
C LEU A 404 12.76 7.85 -4.11
N ALA A 405 12.63 8.41 -2.92
CA ALA A 405 11.37 8.49 -2.19
C ALA A 405 10.32 9.34 -2.90
N ALA A 406 10.73 10.29 -3.76
CA ALA A 406 9.82 11.10 -4.55
C ALA A 406 8.97 10.28 -5.56
N PHE A 407 9.38 9.04 -5.86
CA PHE A 407 8.66 8.12 -6.75
C PHE A 407 7.79 7.10 -6.02
N ALA A 408 7.82 7.06 -4.69
CA ALA A 408 6.96 6.21 -3.89
C ALA A 408 5.64 6.93 -3.58
N PRO A 409 4.53 6.19 -3.36
CA PRO A 409 3.26 6.80 -2.96
C PRO A 409 3.44 7.67 -1.71
N PRO A 410 2.96 8.92 -1.71
CA PRO A 410 3.13 9.85 -0.58
C PRO A 410 2.57 9.31 0.75
N GLU A 411 1.55 8.47 0.69
CA GLU A 411 0.95 7.79 1.84
C GLU A 411 1.90 6.78 2.51
N GLU A 412 2.86 6.21 1.77
CA GLU A 412 3.81 5.24 2.30
C GLU A 412 5.08 5.87 2.84
N VAL A 413 5.54 6.97 2.27
CA VAL A 413 6.83 7.59 2.59
C VAL A 413 6.74 9.02 3.12
N GLY A 414 5.58 9.66 3.01
CA GLY A 414 5.41 11.08 3.36
C GLY A 414 5.61 11.38 4.85
N ALA A 415 5.37 10.41 5.73
CA ALA A 415 5.65 10.53 7.17
C ALA A 415 7.15 10.38 7.50
N TYR A 416 7.94 9.85 6.55
CA TYR A 416 9.36 9.60 6.73
C TYR A 416 10.15 10.51 5.80
N ASN A 417 11.17 11.18 6.31
CA ASN A 417 12.09 11.99 5.53
C ASN A 417 13.38 11.17 5.30
N PRO A 418 13.43 10.30 4.26
CA PRO A 418 14.55 9.40 4.05
C PRO A 418 15.81 10.17 3.64
N GLN A 419 16.92 9.83 4.24
CA GLN A 419 18.23 10.42 4.01
C GLN A 419 19.25 9.33 3.72
N GLY A 420 20.36 9.71 3.09
CA GLY A 420 21.45 8.81 2.80
C GLY A 420 21.60 8.48 1.32
N THR A 421 22.49 7.57 1.02
CA THR A 421 22.79 7.19 -0.37
C THR A 421 22.74 5.69 -0.57
N LEU A 422 22.23 5.30 -1.75
CA LEU A 422 22.13 3.92 -2.20
C LEU A 422 22.97 3.73 -3.47
N ARG A 423 23.77 2.68 -3.50
CA ARG A 423 24.46 2.19 -4.72
C ARG A 423 23.95 0.81 -5.05
N LEU A 424 23.76 0.53 -6.34
CA LEU A 424 23.28 -0.75 -6.84
C LEU A 424 24.21 -1.28 -7.92
N ASP A 425 24.38 -2.58 -7.94
CA ASP A 425 25.00 -3.36 -9.00
C ASP A 425 24.13 -4.61 -9.17
N VAL A 426 23.22 -4.55 -10.12
CA VAL A 426 22.13 -5.52 -10.25
C VAL A 426 21.95 -5.96 -11.68
N THR A 427 21.51 -7.20 -11.87
CA THR A 427 21.01 -7.75 -13.11
C THR A 427 19.56 -8.14 -12.94
N ALA A 428 18.74 -7.85 -13.95
CA ALA A 428 17.34 -8.30 -13.97
C ALA A 428 17.09 -9.10 -15.25
N ARG A 429 16.37 -10.21 -15.14
CA ARG A 429 16.01 -11.08 -16.28
C ARG A 429 14.60 -11.61 -16.09
N GLY A 430 13.83 -11.64 -17.18
CA GLY A 430 12.47 -12.15 -17.16
C GLY A 430 11.60 -11.54 -18.26
N PRO A 431 10.29 -11.73 -18.23
CA PRO A 431 9.38 -11.05 -19.13
C PRO A 431 9.44 -9.53 -18.91
N VAL A 432 9.14 -8.74 -19.93
CA VAL A 432 8.97 -7.28 -19.77
C VAL A 432 7.76 -7.04 -18.86
N PRO A 433 7.93 -6.32 -17.73
CA PRO A 433 6.84 -6.13 -16.80
C PRO A 433 5.71 -5.28 -17.41
N SER A 434 4.56 -5.89 -17.62
CA SER A 434 3.34 -5.22 -18.06
C SER A 434 2.23 -5.25 -17.00
N ASP A 435 2.33 -6.18 -16.04
CA ASP A 435 1.39 -6.37 -14.95
C ASP A 435 2.06 -7.02 -13.73
N ALA A 436 1.31 -7.19 -12.65
CA ALA A 436 1.81 -7.81 -11.42
C ALA A 436 2.21 -9.29 -11.61
N ALA A 437 1.69 -9.99 -12.61
CA ALA A 437 2.02 -11.40 -12.85
C ALA A 437 3.37 -11.54 -13.55
N SER A 438 3.67 -10.70 -14.52
CA SER A 438 4.97 -10.64 -15.20
C SER A 438 6.07 -10.12 -14.27
N MET A 439 5.76 -9.16 -13.38
CA MET A 439 6.70 -8.71 -12.34
C MET A 439 7.15 -9.85 -11.40
N ARG A 440 6.26 -10.77 -11.06
CA ARG A 440 6.62 -11.95 -10.23
C ARG A 440 7.59 -12.90 -10.90
N GLN A 441 7.69 -12.88 -12.22
CA GLN A 441 8.60 -13.71 -13.00
C GLN A 441 9.96 -13.04 -13.22
N LEU A 442 10.11 -11.77 -12.82
CA LEU A 442 11.35 -11.04 -12.93
C LEU A 442 12.34 -11.52 -11.87
N ALA A 443 13.47 -12.05 -12.31
CA ALA A 443 14.58 -12.43 -11.44
C ALA A 443 15.59 -11.29 -11.37
N ILE A 444 15.84 -10.80 -10.14
CA ILE A 444 16.81 -9.75 -9.86
C ILE A 444 17.96 -10.36 -9.06
N ASP A 445 19.17 -10.31 -9.58
CA ASP A 445 20.39 -10.74 -8.89
C ASP A 445 21.37 -9.58 -8.78
N GLY A 446 22.11 -9.54 -7.69
CA GLY A 446 23.11 -8.50 -7.51
C GLY A 446 23.31 -8.05 -6.08
N SER A 447 23.92 -6.90 -5.95
CA SER A 447 24.24 -6.29 -4.67
C SER A 447 23.97 -4.80 -4.64
N GLY A 448 23.87 -4.27 -3.43
CA GLY A 448 23.78 -2.84 -3.20
C GLY A 448 24.48 -2.44 -1.90
N ARG A 449 24.65 -1.16 -1.72
CA ARG A 449 25.21 -0.60 -0.48
C ARG A 449 24.47 0.67 -0.07
N LEU A 450 23.92 0.62 1.12
CA LEU A 450 23.34 1.77 1.81
C LEU A 450 24.43 2.44 2.66
N ALA A 451 24.54 3.74 2.60
CA ALA A 451 25.46 4.53 3.42
C ALA A 451 24.81 5.80 3.93
N GLY A 452 25.00 6.08 5.23
CA GLY A 452 24.44 7.26 5.89
C GLY A 452 22.92 7.31 5.87
N GLY A 453 22.26 6.13 5.84
CA GLY A 453 20.82 6.05 5.83
C GLY A 453 20.21 6.68 7.09
N GLY A 454 19.11 7.38 6.93
CA GLY A 454 18.37 8.01 8.01
C GLY A 454 16.90 8.17 7.64
N ALA A 455 16.06 8.27 8.65
CA ALA A 455 14.65 8.59 8.51
C ALA A 455 14.17 9.36 9.74
N ASP A 456 13.34 10.35 9.54
CA ASP A 456 12.62 11.05 10.58
C ASP A 456 11.18 10.57 10.58
N TYR A 457 10.54 10.49 11.73
CA TYR A 457 9.13 10.19 11.86
C TYR A 457 8.48 11.28 12.74
N GLU A 458 7.46 11.95 12.22
CA GLU A 458 6.81 13.08 12.88
C GLU A 458 7.79 14.17 13.39
N GLY A 459 8.89 14.36 12.67
CA GLY A 459 9.94 15.33 13.02
C GLY A 459 11.00 14.84 14.03
N GLU A 460 10.81 13.64 14.57
CA GLU A 460 11.79 12.99 15.44
C GLU A 460 12.76 12.12 14.62
N ALA A 461 14.04 12.15 14.99
CA ALA A 461 15.06 11.34 14.35
C ALA A 461 14.91 9.86 14.70
N LEU A 462 14.21 9.11 13.84
CA LEU A 462 13.98 7.67 14.05
C LEU A 462 15.24 6.85 13.77
N LEU A 463 15.84 7.05 12.60
CA LEU A 463 17.02 6.30 12.14
C LEU A 463 18.15 7.26 11.74
N ARG A 464 19.39 6.93 12.07
CA ARG A 464 20.58 7.69 11.69
C ARG A 464 21.76 6.77 11.38
N ASP A 465 22.61 7.24 10.50
CA ASP A 465 23.90 6.62 10.15
C ASP A 465 23.80 5.15 9.74
N LEU A 466 22.67 4.74 9.15
CA LEU A 466 22.48 3.37 8.71
C LEU A 466 23.46 3.02 7.59
N ARG A 467 24.09 1.88 7.73
CA ARG A 467 24.94 1.25 6.72
C ARG A 467 24.52 -0.20 6.58
N ALA A 468 24.40 -0.65 5.35
CA ALA A 468 24.04 -2.04 5.08
C ALA A 468 24.53 -2.48 3.71
N GLY A 469 24.85 -3.75 3.58
CA GLY A 469 24.94 -4.45 2.32
C GLY A 469 23.57 -4.94 1.90
N LEU A 470 23.20 -4.73 0.64
CA LEU A 470 22.00 -5.29 0.04
C LEU A 470 22.40 -6.46 -0.86
N GLY A 471 21.60 -7.50 -0.88
CA GLY A 471 21.77 -8.62 -1.80
C GLY A 471 20.43 -8.95 -2.44
N PHE A 472 20.45 -9.21 -3.74
CA PHE A 472 19.29 -9.59 -4.53
C PHE A 472 19.54 -10.98 -5.11
N SER A 473 18.55 -11.87 -5.07
CA SER A 473 18.66 -13.21 -5.65
C SER A 473 17.29 -13.72 -6.07
N GLY A 474 17.04 -13.72 -7.37
CA GLY A 474 15.74 -14.04 -7.95
C GLY A 474 14.66 -13.07 -7.51
N THR A 475 13.67 -13.56 -6.77
CA THR A 475 12.60 -12.74 -6.19
C THR A 475 12.85 -12.39 -4.72
N ALA A 476 14.07 -12.60 -4.21
CA ALA A 476 14.41 -12.32 -2.83
C ALA A 476 15.38 -11.15 -2.69
N ALA A 477 15.21 -10.35 -1.63
CA ALA A 477 16.17 -9.33 -1.21
C ALA A 477 16.68 -9.63 0.21
N SER A 478 17.90 -9.22 0.49
CA SER A 478 18.50 -9.31 1.81
C SER A 478 19.21 -8.02 2.18
N VAL A 479 19.12 -7.67 3.44
CA VAL A 479 19.90 -6.62 4.09
C VAL A 479 20.88 -7.31 5.02
N GLN A 480 22.15 -7.11 4.80
CA GLN A 480 23.26 -7.72 5.54
C GLN A 480 24.07 -6.63 6.21
N ASP A 481 24.73 -7.00 7.33
CA ASP A 481 25.61 -6.09 8.06
C ASP A 481 24.96 -4.72 8.36
N LEU A 482 23.64 -4.73 8.64
CA LEU A 482 22.93 -3.53 9.03
C LEU A 482 23.54 -3.00 10.32
N ASN A 483 24.02 -1.78 10.29
CA ASN A 483 24.55 -1.08 11.44
C ASN A 483 24.12 0.39 11.38
N GLY A 484 23.78 0.95 12.53
CA GLY A 484 23.41 2.36 12.61
C GLY A 484 22.83 2.72 13.98
N GLN A 485 21.94 3.68 14.01
CA GLN A 485 21.28 4.13 15.23
C GLN A 485 19.76 4.13 15.04
N LEU A 486 19.05 3.60 16.02
CA LEU A 486 17.60 3.70 16.18
C LEU A 486 17.35 4.60 17.39
N LEU A 487 16.66 5.73 17.19
CA LEU A 487 16.41 6.73 18.24
C LEU A 487 17.70 7.15 19.00
N GLY A 488 18.80 7.26 18.26
CA GLY A 488 20.12 7.63 18.82
C GLY A 488 20.83 6.52 19.61
N ARG A 489 20.37 5.28 19.54
CA ARG A 489 20.99 4.09 20.15
C ARG A 489 21.47 3.11 19.09
N PRO A 490 22.56 2.39 19.31
CA PRO A 490 23.09 1.45 18.35
C PRO A 490 22.09 0.35 17.99
N VAL A 491 21.97 0.07 16.71
CA VAL A 491 21.21 -1.06 16.16
C VAL A 491 22.06 -1.77 15.12
N SER A 492 22.00 -3.09 15.13
CA SER A 492 22.62 -3.95 14.14
C SER A 492 21.67 -5.08 13.74
N GLY A 493 21.89 -5.68 12.57
CA GLY A 493 21.03 -6.78 12.19
C GLY A 493 21.20 -7.26 10.76
N ARG A 494 20.24 -8.08 10.37
CA ARG A 494 20.09 -8.62 9.02
C ARG A 494 18.62 -8.90 8.75
N ILE A 495 18.22 -8.66 7.51
CA ILE A 495 16.82 -8.85 7.09
C ILE A 495 16.83 -9.58 5.75
N ARG A 496 15.89 -10.46 5.53
CA ARG A 496 15.63 -11.11 4.25
C ARG A 496 14.15 -11.01 3.93
N VAL A 497 13.86 -10.58 2.72
CA VAL A 497 12.50 -10.58 2.16
C VAL A 497 12.47 -11.58 1.02
N ARG A 498 11.47 -12.43 0.98
CA ARG A 498 11.19 -13.38 -0.11
C ARG A 498 9.91 -12.99 -0.79
N ASP A 499 9.76 -13.40 -2.04
CA ASP A 499 8.59 -13.13 -2.87
C ASP A 499 8.26 -11.63 -2.97
N LEU A 500 9.29 -10.82 -3.35
CA LEU A 500 9.23 -9.36 -3.40
C LEU A 500 8.04 -8.80 -4.19
N PHE A 501 7.62 -9.50 -5.24
CA PHE A 501 6.58 -9.04 -6.17
C PHE A 501 5.24 -9.80 -6.01
N GLY A 502 5.15 -10.71 -5.01
CA GLY A 502 3.97 -11.50 -4.74
C GLY A 502 3.36 -11.18 -3.38
N GLN A 503 3.55 -12.10 -2.43
CA GLN A 503 3.21 -11.92 -1.02
C GLN A 503 4.50 -11.86 -0.20
N PRO A 504 5.11 -10.68 -0.05
CA PRO A 504 6.43 -10.57 0.54
C PRO A 504 6.46 -11.06 1.99
N GLN A 505 7.41 -11.97 2.28
CA GLN A 505 7.65 -12.53 3.60
C GLN A 505 8.98 -12.00 4.13
N ILE A 506 8.94 -11.34 5.27
CA ILE A 506 10.12 -10.84 5.96
C ILE A 506 10.60 -11.83 7.00
N LYS A 507 11.90 -12.01 7.08
CA LYS A 507 12.59 -12.70 8.18
C LYS A 507 13.84 -11.92 8.53
N GLY A 508 14.01 -11.63 9.81
CA GLY A 508 15.15 -10.82 10.23
C GLY A 508 15.59 -11.11 11.65
N GLN A 509 16.72 -10.48 11.98
CA GLN A 509 17.24 -10.38 13.33
C GLN A 509 17.74 -8.95 13.53
N LEU A 510 17.34 -8.36 14.63
CA LEU A 510 17.80 -7.05 15.09
C LEU A 510 18.34 -7.17 16.50
N ALA A 511 19.51 -6.59 16.73
CA ALA A 511 20.12 -6.51 18.05
C ALA A 511 20.57 -5.06 18.29
N GLY A 512 20.43 -4.61 19.52
CA GLY A 512 20.78 -3.25 19.86
C GLY A 512 20.35 -2.84 21.24
N THR A 513 20.43 -1.56 21.50
CA THR A 513 19.94 -0.94 22.73
C THR A 513 18.86 0.07 22.42
N ALA A 514 17.90 0.23 23.29
CA ALA A 514 16.82 1.20 23.15
C ALA A 514 16.62 1.99 24.43
N ASP A 515 16.28 3.26 24.29
CA ASP A 515 15.79 4.09 25.38
C ASP A 515 14.26 4.01 25.37
N LEU A 516 13.68 3.45 26.45
CA LEU A 516 12.24 3.18 26.52
C LEU A 516 11.41 4.47 26.45
N ARG A 517 11.93 5.59 26.96
CA ARG A 517 11.24 6.89 26.86
C ARG A 517 11.11 7.35 25.42
N ARG A 518 12.17 7.17 24.63
CA ARG A 518 12.15 7.53 23.20
C ARG A 518 11.31 6.58 22.37
N LEU A 519 11.30 5.28 22.72
CA LEU A 519 10.37 4.34 22.09
C LEU A 519 8.91 4.69 22.41
N ALA A 520 8.65 5.05 23.65
CA ALA A 520 7.33 5.45 24.09
C ALA A 520 6.82 6.75 23.44
N SER A 521 7.71 7.66 23.03
CA SER A 521 7.33 8.88 22.31
C SER A 521 6.76 8.61 20.91
N LEU A 522 7.06 7.44 20.31
CA LEU A 522 6.48 7.00 19.04
C LEU A 522 5.05 6.46 19.17
N ALA A 523 4.64 6.13 20.39
CA ALA A 523 3.24 5.78 20.66
C ALA A 523 2.39 7.04 20.60
N GLY A 524 1.15 6.93 20.11
CA GLY A 524 0.23 8.06 19.96
C GLY A 524 0.08 8.91 21.22
N ALA A 525 -0.42 10.14 21.06
CA ALA A 525 -0.48 11.15 22.13
C ALA A 525 -1.15 10.66 23.41
N ASP A 526 -2.09 9.76 23.29
CA ASP A 526 -2.92 9.22 24.36
C ASP A 526 -2.42 7.89 24.94
N ALA A 527 -1.25 7.39 24.49
CA ALA A 527 -0.74 6.12 24.96
C ALA A 527 -0.14 6.23 26.37
N PRO A 528 -0.58 5.41 27.34
CA PRO A 528 -0.04 5.40 28.71
C PRO A 528 1.44 5.06 28.76
N ALA A 529 1.96 4.43 27.71
CA ALA A 529 3.38 4.09 27.58
C ALA A 529 4.32 5.30 27.51
N ARG A 530 3.83 6.51 27.22
CA ARG A 530 4.69 7.72 27.06
C ARG A 530 5.51 8.09 28.29
N SER A 531 5.10 7.67 29.44
CA SER A 531 5.79 7.98 30.70
C SER A 531 6.81 6.93 31.12
N ILE A 532 6.97 5.86 30.35
CA ILE A 532 7.95 4.80 30.63
C ILE A 532 9.36 5.33 30.40
N ALA A 533 10.25 5.08 31.38
CA ALA A 533 11.67 5.34 31.26
C ALA A 533 12.48 4.07 31.53
N GLY A 534 13.70 4.02 31.04
CA GLY A 534 14.60 2.86 31.23
C GLY A 534 15.35 2.54 29.96
N GLN A 535 16.08 1.43 29.99
CA GLN A 535 16.84 0.92 28.86
C GLN A 535 16.42 -0.52 28.56
N ALA A 536 16.50 -0.87 27.28
CA ALA A 536 16.31 -2.23 26.81
C ALA A 536 17.48 -2.62 25.91
N ASP A 537 18.12 -3.75 26.20
CA ASP A 537 19.04 -4.42 25.30
C ASP A 537 18.32 -5.58 24.64
N TYR A 538 18.24 -5.60 23.32
CA TYR A 538 17.46 -6.59 22.61
C TYR A 538 18.27 -7.35 21.57
N ASP A 539 17.95 -8.62 21.43
CA ASP A 539 18.35 -9.51 20.33
C ASP A 539 17.09 -10.28 19.90
N VAL A 540 16.45 -9.80 18.86
CA VAL A 540 15.13 -10.26 18.44
C VAL A 540 15.18 -10.73 17.01
N GLN A 541 14.69 -11.92 16.76
CA GLN A 541 14.37 -12.48 15.45
C GLN A 541 12.88 -12.29 15.19
N PHE A 542 12.53 -12.05 13.95
CA PHE A 542 11.14 -11.85 13.54
C PHE A 542 10.90 -12.46 12.18
N GLU A 543 9.69 -12.95 11.96
CA GLU A 543 9.23 -13.44 10.66
C GLU A 543 7.72 -13.22 10.50
N GLY A 544 7.29 -12.93 9.26
CA GLY A 544 5.89 -12.71 8.93
C GLY A 544 5.70 -12.02 7.58
N PRO A 545 4.46 -11.76 7.16
CA PRO A 545 4.14 -11.00 5.97
C PRO A 545 4.44 -9.51 6.16
N THR A 546 4.95 -8.84 5.13
CA THR A 546 5.22 -7.38 5.20
C THR A 546 3.97 -6.53 5.16
N GLY A 547 2.90 -7.02 4.51
CA GLY A 547 1.61 -6.33 4.41
C GLY A 547 0.71 -6.42 5.64
N ALA A 548 1.12 -7.19 6.67
CA ALA A 548 0.42 -7.33 7.94
C ALA A 548 1.42 -7.31 9.10
N PRO A 549 1.85 -6.11 9.54
CA PRO A 549 2.86 -5.98 10.61
C PRO A 549 2.45 -6.66 11.92
N ASP A 550 1.17 -6.69 12.21
CA ASP A 550 0.54 -7.37 13.33
C ASP A 550 0.70 -8.90 13.28
N ALA A 551 0.84 -9.48 12.09
CA ALA A 551 1.11 -10.92 11.93
C ALA A 551 2.58 -11.32 12.14
N ILE A 552 3.48 -10.36 12.39
CA ILE A 552 4.90 -10.64 12.65
C ILE A 552 5.05 -11.36 14.00
N ARG A 553 5.88 -12.40 14.00
CA ARG A 553 6.16 -13.24 15.17
C ARG A 553 7.58 -12.97 15.70
N PRO A 554 7.73 -12.16 16.77
CA PRO A 554 9.03 -11.88 17.37
C PRO A 554 9.49 -13.02 18.28
N ARG A 555 10.77 -13.37 18.23
CA ARG A 555 11.42 -14.34 19.11
C ARG A 555 12.77 -13.80 19.54
N GLY A 556 13.15 -14.05 20.77
CA GLY A 556 14.46 -13.61 21.27
C GLY A 556 14.42 -13.07 22.68
N THR A 557 15.39 -12.26 23.01
CA THR A 557 15.60 -11.80 24.38
C THR A 557 15.62 -10.26 24.41
N VAL A 558 14.90 -9.70 25.36
CA VAL A 558 14.97 -8.28 25.71
C VAL A 558 15.36 -8.16 27.19
N ARG A 559 16.51 -7.54 27.46
CA ARG A 559 16.94 -7.24 28.83
C ARG A 559 16.57 -5.82 29.16
N LEU A 560 15.78 -5.67 30.19
CA LEU A 560 15.31 -4.38 30.71
C LEU A 560 16.21 -3.94 31.85
N ALA A 561 16.56 -2.68 31.90
CA ALA A 561 17.36 -2.09 32.97
C ALA A 561 16.78 -0.75 33.40
N ASN A 562 16.67 -0.56 34.73
CA ASN A 562 16.21 0.68 35.36
C ASN A 562 14.88 1.19 34.77
N VAL A 563 13.94 0.27 34.55
CA VAL A 563 12.63 0.64 34.01
C VAL A 563 11.83 1.32 35.10
N ARG A 564 11.21 2.44 34.75
CA ARG A 564 10.31 3.19 35.59
C ARG A 564 9.00 3.43 34.87
N VAL A 565 7.92 3.02 35.48
CA VAL A 565 6.56 3.22 34.98
C VAL A 565 5.80 4.02 36.00
N PRO A 566 5.54 5.31 35.80
CA PRO A 566 4.61 6.04 36.65
C PRO A 566 3.22 5.47 36.41
N TYR A 567 2.61 5.02 37.49
CA TYR A 567 1.26 4.47 37.46
C TYR A 567 0.36 5.39 38.28
N ALA A 568 -0.73 5.87 37.73
CA ALA A 568 -1.57 6.91 38.34
C ALA A 568 -2.16 6.49 39.72
N SER A 569 -2.36 5.18 39.89
CA SER A 569 -2.88 4.61 41.13
C SER A 569 -1.82 4.32 42.18
N PHE A 570 -0.55 4.62 41.93
CA PHE A 570 0.53 4.40 42.87
C PHE A 570 1.18 5.72 43.25
N ARG A 571 1.51 5.88 44.56
CA ARG A 571 2.23 7.03 45.10
C ARG A 571 3.60 7.19 44.46
N ASN A 572 4.30 6.09 44.25
CA ASN A 572 5.62 6.04 43.67
C ASN A 572 5.59 5.26 42.35
N PRO A 573 6.42 5.61 41.37
CA PRO A 573 6.52 4.86 40.14
C PRO A 573 6.92 3.40 40.40
N VAL A 574 6.41 2.50 39.60
CA VAL A 574 6.87 1.11 39.58
C VAL A 574 8.26 1.06 38.96
N GLU A 575 9.21 0.50 39.67
CA GLU A 575 10.60 0.35 39.26
C GLU A 575 10.92 -1.13 39.04
N ILE A 576 11.51 -1.44 37.87
CA ILE A 576 12.07 -2.74 37.58
C ILE A 576 13.58 -2.53 37.35
N PRO A 577 14.43 -2.84 38.34
CA PRO A 577 15.87 -2.64 38.26
C PRO A 577 16.50 -3.40 37.07
N ASP A 578 16.13 -4.64 36.94
CA ASP A 578 16.52 -5.54 35.86
C ASP A 578 15.44 -6.63 35.62
N ALA A 579 15.21 -6.94 34.36
CA ALA A 579 14.37 -8.07 33.96
C ALA A 579 14.82 -8.61 32.61
N THR A 580 14.62 -9.90 32.39
CA THR A 580 14.84 -10.53 31.09
C THR A 580 13.52 -11.04 30.57
N VAL A 581 13.11 -10.48 29.44
CA VAL A 581 11.92 -10.89 28.67
C VAL A 581 12.36 -11.84 27.57
N GLN A 582 11.78 -13.02 27.50
CA GLN A 582 11.91 -13.97 26.41
C GLN A 582 10.68 -13.89 25.53
N LEU A 583 10.88 -13.53 24.24
CA LEU A 583 9.84 -13.51 23.23
C LEU A 583 9.74 -14.89 22.59
N THR A 584 8.55 -15.47 22.51
CA THR A 584 8.33 -16.86 22.10
C THR A 584 7.70 -17.01 20.69
N GLY A 585 7.37 -15.90 20.07
CA GLY A 585 6.69 -15.86 18.76
C GLY A 585 5.20 -15.54 18.87
N THR A 586 4.49 -16.12 19.83
CA THR A 586 3.10 -15.80 20.12
C THR A 586 2.93 -15.07 21.44
N GLY A 587 3.96 -15.11 22.32
CA GLY A 587 3.87 -14.50 23.62
C GLY A 587 5.24 -14.11 24.16
N LEU A 588 5.29 -13.87 25.47
CA LEU A 588 6.51 -13.55 26.19
C LEU A 588 6.55 -14.27 27.54
N SER A 589 7.74 -14.47 28.07
CA SER A 589 7.96 -14.94 29.43
C SER A 589 9.05 -14.12 30.11
N MET A 590 8.88 -13.90 31.38
CA MET A 590 9.85 -13.25 32.25
C MET A 590 10.09 -14.18 33.45
N ASP A 591 11.35 -14.58 33.59
CA ASP A 591 11.78 -15.27 34.82
C ASP A 591 11.70 -14.30 36.00
N ARG A 592 11.95 -14.83 37.21
CA ARG A 592 11.87 -14.04 38.43
C ARG A 592 12.67 -12.74 38.33
N PHE A 593 11.98 -11.61 38.51
CA PHE A 593 12.58 -10.28 38.51
C PHE A 593 12.01 -9.45 39.67
N ALA A 594 12.77 -8.47 40.12
CA ALA A 594 12.37 -7.58 41.21
C ALA A 594 11.50 -6.43 40.69
N VAL A 595 10.43 -6.14 41.37
CA VAL A 595 9.57 -4.97 41.20
C VAL A 595 9.56 -4.17 42.49
N ARG A 596 9.66 -2.85 42.39
CA ARG A 596 9.66 -1.96 43.53
C ARG A 596 8.70 -0.78 43.31
N SER A 597 8.12 -0.27 44.37
CA SER A 597 7.43 1.01 44.37
C SER A 597 7.67 1.70 45.70
N GLY A 598 8.52 2.71 45.71
CA GLY A 598 9.03 3.28 46.94
C GLY A 598 9.82 2.26 47.75
N GLU A 599 9.38 2.03 49.02
CA GLU A 599 9.97 1.04 49.91
C GLU A 599 9.40 -0.38 49.73
N GLN A 600 8.31 -0.50 48.97
CA GLN A 600 7.67 -1.79 48.69
C GLN A 600 8.46 -2.56 47.66
N ALA A 601 8.68 -3.84 47.92
CA ALA A 601 9.43 -4.71 47.01
C ALA A 601 8.75 -6.07 46.86
N ALA A 602 8.66 -6.53 45.64
CA ALA A 602 8.18 -7.88 45.28
C ALA A 602 9.04 -8.52 44.22
N SER A 603 8.95 -9.82 44.12
CA SER A 603 9.53 -10.62 43.07
C SER A 603 8.40 -11.19 42.22
N LEU A 604 8.50 -11.00 40.92
CA LEU A 604 7.47 -11.42 39.97
C LEU A 604 8.07 -12.36 38.92
N ARG A 605 7.34 -13.38 38.56
CA ARG A 605 7.53 -14.18 37.32
C ARG A 605 6.24 -14.04 36.52
N ALA A 606 6.35 -13.89 35.18
CA ALA A 606 5.17 -13.79 34.35
C ALA A 606 5.38 -14.48 33.01
N THR A 607 4.32 -15.05 32.46
CA THR A 607 4.27 -15.55 31.09
C THR A 607 2.96 -15.09 30.49
N VAL A 608 3.03 -14.53 29.27
CA VAL A 608 1.86 -14.12 28.49
C VAL A 608 1.88 -14.92 27.19
N GLN A 609 0.79 -15.57 26.86
CA GLN A 609 0.61 -16.33 25.63
C GLN A 609 -0.41 -15.63 24.75
N ASP A 610 -0.30 -15.87 23.45
CA ASP A 610 -1.17 -15.30 22.40
C ASP A 610 -1.25 -13.76 22.43
N LEU A 611 -0.13 -13.12 22.82
CA LEU A 611 0.05 -11.68 22.80
C LEU A 611 0.26 -11.15 21.36
N PHE A 612 0.85 -11.97 20.49
CA PHE A 612 1.10 -11.64 19.10
C PHE A 612 0.23 -12.49 18.16
N PRO A 613 -0.44 -11.90 17.17
CA PRO A 613 -0.32 -10.50 16.71
C PRO A 613 -0.87 -9.49 17.74
N LEU A 614 -0.23 -8.35 17.81
CA LEU A 614 -0.75 -7.21 18.55
C LEU A 614 -1.94 -6.64 17.74
N SER A 615 -3.13 -7.16 17.95
CA SER A 615 -4.34 -6.57 17.38
C SER A 615 -4.59 -5.18 17.97
N GLU A 616 -5.25 -4.31 17.19
CA GLU A 616 -5.56 -2.94 17.54
C GLU A 616 -6.22 -2.87 18.94
N GLY A 617 -5.40 -2.55 19.94
CA GLY A 617 -5.80 -2.31 21.29
C GLY A 617 -5.97 -3.58 22.13
N LEU A 618 -5.07 -3.75 23.10
CA LEU A 618 -5.28 -4.59 24.30
C LEU A 618 -6.58 -4.25 25.07
N ALA A 619 -7.37 -3.30 24.60
CA ALA A 619 -8.61 -2.82 25.21
C ALA A 619 -9.85 -3.64 24.83
N GLU A 620 -9.85 -4.32 23.69
CA GLU A 620 -10.85 -5.35 23.34
C GLU A 620 -10.15 -6.68 23.37
N ALA A 621 -10.05 -7.24 24.56
CA ALA A 621 -9.30 -8.44 24.88
C ALA A 621 -9.68 -9.59 23.92
N ASP A 622 -8.72 -10.02 23.13
CA ASP A 622 -8.80 -11.31 22.46
C ASP A 622 -8.97 -12.39 23.54
N PRO A 623 -10.06 -13.15 23.53
CA PRO A 623 -10.28 -14.22 24.51
C PRO A 623 -9.19 -15.30 24.49
N ALA A 624 -8.34 -15.32 23.48
CA ALA A 624 -7.18 -16.20 23.41
C ALA A 624 -6.00 -15.73 24.27
N LEU A 625 -5.92 -14.44 24.65
CA LEU A 625 -4.84 -13.93 25.49
C LEU A 625 -4.88 -14.59 26.86
N SER A 626 -3.79 -15.19 27.26
CA SER A 626 -3.66 -15.78 28.59
C SER A 626 -2.35 -15.34 29.28
N ALA A 627 -2.44 -15.11 30.58
CA ALA A 627 -1.29 -14.73 31.39
C ALA A 627 -1.18 -15.64 32.63
N THR A 628 0.05 -16.03 32.94
CA THR A 628 0.35 -16.72 34.21
C THR A 628 1.38 -15.91 34.98
N PHE A 629 1.23 -15.84 36.30
CA PHE A 629 2.18 -15.11 37.15
C PHE A 629 2.43 -15.81 38.47
N ALA A 630 3.57 -15.51 39.09
CA ALA A 630 3.85 -15.83 40.47
C ALA A 630 4.48 -14.60 41.14
N LEU A 631 3.84 -14.11 42.18
CA LEU A 631 4.27 -12.95 42.94
C LEU A 631 4.69 -13.38 44.33
N THR A 632 5.87 -12.99 44.76
CA THR A 632 6.36 -13.21 46.13
C THR A 632 6.88 -11.90 46.70
N ALA A 633 6.50 -11.59 47.92
CA ALA A 633 6.98 -10.41 48.66
C ALA A 633 7.19 -10.77 50.12
N ASP A 634 8.24 -10.26 50.72
CA ASP A 634 8.45 -10.45 52.15
C ASP A 634 7.47 -9.57 52.95
N ARG A 635 7.24 -8.35 52.47
CA ARG A 635 6.31 -7.40 53.02
C ARG A 635 5.70 -6.52 51.95
N LEU A 636 4.40 -6.34 51.99
CA LEU A 636 3.67 -5.35 51.19
C LEU A 636 2.79 -4.51 52.10
N ASP A 637 2.87 -3.20 51.96
CA ASP A 637 2.05 -2.23 52.65
C ASP A 637 1.18 -1.54 51.58
N LEU A 638 -0.09 -1.89 51.55
CA LEU A 638 -1.00 -1.41 50.53
C LEU A 638 -1.27 0.09 50.65
N VAL A 639 -1.35 0.59 51.89
CA VAL A 639 -1.56 2.03 52.14
C VAL A 639 -0.40 2.86 51.63
N ALA A 640 0.84 2.36 51.77
CA ALA A 640 2.01 3.04 51.25
C ALA A 640 2.14 2.99 49.72
N LEU A 641 1.43 2.09 49.06
CA LEU A 641 1.42 2.00 47.56
C LEU A 641 0.51 3.05 46.94
N TYR A 642 -0.61 3.38 47.57
CA TYR A 642 -1.62 4.28 47.00
C TYR A 642 -1.31 5.75 47.24
N PRO A 643 -1.72 6.66 46.32
CA PRO A 643 -1.64 8.09 46.55
C PRO A 643 -2.52 8.49 47.76
N GLU A 644 -2.11 9.52 48.50
CA GLU A 644 -2.97 10.14 49.49
C GLU A 644 -4.17 10.75 48.76
N ALA A 645 -5.35 10.13 48.92
CA ALA A 645 -6.58 10.73 48.45
C ALA A 645 -7.02 11.81 49.45
N ASP A 646 -7.68 12.87 49.03
CA ASP A 646 -8.25 13.91 49.90
C ASP A 646 -9.32 13.37 50.87
N THR A 647 -9.75 12.10 50.71
CA THR A 647 -10.72 11.36 51.56
C THR A 647 -10.05 10.21 52.32
N SER A 648 -8.74 10.22 52.53
CA SER A 648 -7.90 9.03 52.72
C SER A 648 -7.79 8.50 54.14
N ASP A 649 -8.51 9.03 55.09
CA ASP A 649 -8.53 8.43 56.45
C ASP A 649 -9.56 7.30 56.60
N VAL A 650 -10.28 6.95 55.52
CA VAL A 650 -11.35 5.93 55.55
C VAL A 650 -10.88 4.63 54.90
N THR A 651 -10.80 3.56 55.68
CA THR A 651 -10.46 2.21 55.19
C THR A 651 -11.68 1.48 54.63
N TYR A 652 -11.45 0.44 53.80
CA TYR A 652 -12.53 -0.40 53.27
C TYR A 652 -13.35 -1.04 54.42
N SER A 653 -12.71 -1.51 55.50
CA SER A 653 -13.41 -2.08 56.63
C SER A 653 -14.33 -1.06 57.38
N GLN A 654 -13.89 0.21 57.43
CA GLN A 654 -14.74 1.30 57.96
C GLN A 654 -15.91 1.60 57.05
N LEU A 655 -15.67 1.63 55.71
CA LEU A 655 -16.74 1.76 54.71
C LEU A 655 -17.74 0.61 54.84
N PHE A 656 -17.25 -0.62 54.95
CA PHE A 656 -18.06 -1.81 55.10
C PHE A 656 -18.90 -1.75 56.39
N ALA A 657 -18.26 -1.47 57.51
CA ALA A 657 -18.95 -1.35 58.81
C ALA A 657 -19.99 -0.22 58.83
N ALA A 658 -19.65 0.95 58.32
CA ALA A 658 -20.57 2.08 58.21
C ALA A 658 -21.75 1.78 57.28
N HIS A 659 -21.48 1.14 56.12
CA HIS A 659 -22.49 0.76 55.16
C HIS A 659 -23.52 -0.24 55.75
N LEU A 660 -23.04 -1.30 56.38
CA LEU A 660 -23.92 -2.30 56.99
C LEU A 660 -24.70 -1.75 58.18
N SER A 661 -24.12 -0.80 58.93
CA SER A 661 -24.80 -0.15 60.05
C SER A 661 -25.73 1.00 59.67
N GLY A 662 -25.80 1.36 58.37
CA GLY A 662 -26.56 2.52 57.90
C GLY A 662 -26.00 3.86 58.39
N GLY A 663 -24.70 3.90 58.75
CA GLY A 663 -23.98 5.09 59.20
C GLY A 663 -23.58 6.02 58.07
N THR A 664 -23.00 7.17 58.41
CA THR A 664 -22.39 8.11 57.44
C THR A 664 -20.94 8.36 57.85
N LEU A 665 -20.10 8.62 56.86
CA LEU A 665 -18.71 8.99 57.02
C LEU A 665 -18.56 10.45 56.59
N ASP A 666 -18.22 11.31 57.51
CA ASP A 666 -18.13 12.76 57.32
C ASP A 666 -19.35 13.38 56.62
N GLY A 667 -20.55 12.83 56.87
CA GLY A 667 -21.80 13.31 56.30
C GLY A 667 -22.12 12.79 54.89
N GLN A 668 -21.29 11.94 54.37
CA GLN A 668 -21.50 11.25 53.07
C GLN A 668 -21.98 9.80 53.31
N SER A 669 -22.70 9.24 52.35
CA SER A 669 -23.04 7.83 52.43
C SER A 669 -21.80 6.97 52.12
N PRO A 670 -21.60 5.84 52.81
CA PRO A 670 -20.47 4.93 52.53
C PRO A 670 -20.43 4.47 51.08
N GLU A 671 -21.59 4.32 50.45
CA GLU A 671 -21.68 3.96 49.03
C GLU A 671 -21.07 5.04 48.11
N ALA A 672 -21.40 6.32 48.38
CA ALA A 672 -20.84 7.42 47.54
C ALA A 672 -19.32 7.52 47.67
N VAL A 673 -18.79 7.33 48.88
CA VAL A 673 -17.34 7.31 49.13
C VAL A 673 -16.70 6.09 48.45
N ALA A 674 -17.32 4.91 48.56
CA ALA A 674 -16.82 3.71 47.91
C ALA A 674 -16.87 3.80 46.38
N ASP A 675 -17.91 4.39 45.80
CA ASP A 675 -18.04 4.62 44.37
C ASP A 675 -16.97 5.61 43.85
N GLU A 676 -16.63 6.63 44.63
CA GLU A 676 -15.54 7.54 44.32
C GLU A 676 -14.18 6.83 44.36
N MET A 677 -13.95 5.97 45.33
CA MET A 677 -12.68 5.27 45.55
C MET A 677 -12.50 4.06 44.62
N TYR A 678 -13.54 3.28 44.37
CA TYR A 678 -13.47 1.97 43.71
C TYR A 678 -14.40 1.83 42.52
N GLY A 679 -15.27 2.77 42.24
CA GLY A 679 -16.29 2.69 41.21
C GLY A 679 -15.71 2.57 39.79
N GLY A 680 -16.36 1.80 38.93
CA GLY A 680 -16.03 1.66 37.55
C GLY A 680 -14.88 0.68 37.22
N VAL A 681 -14.40 -0.10 38.18
CA VAL A 681 -13.42 -1.16 37.94
C VAL A 681 -14.07 -2.34 37.23
N GLN A 682 -13.54 -2.68 36.08
CA GLN A 682 -13.96 -3.87 35.32
C GLN A 682 -12.85 -4.92 35.25
N LEU A 683 -13.25 -6.16 35.49
CA LEU A 683 -12.38 -7.30 35.30
C LEU A 683 -12.15 -7.52 33.78
N PRO A 684 -10.93 -7.80 33.34
CA PRO A 684 -10.65 -8.10 31.95
C PRO A 684 -11.28 -9.47 31.55
N ALA A 685 -11.50 -9.61 30.25
CA ALA A 685 -12.08 -10.85 29.69
C ALA A 685 -11.03 -11.93 29.41
N TYR A 686 -9.73 -11.58 29.36
CA TYR A 686 -8.67 -12.55 29.11
C TYR A 686 -8.35 -13.39 30.36
N ALA A 687 -7.77 -14.57 30.12
CA ALA A 687 -7.44 -15.51 31.17
C ALA A 687 -6.17 -15.11 31.93
N VAL A 688 -6.25 -15.06 33.26
CA VAL A 688 -5.08 -14.86 34.13
C VAL A 688 -5.08 -15.94 35.22
N GLU A 689 -3.94 -16.61 35.35
CA GLU A 689 -3.72 -17.53 36.46
C GLU A 689 -2.46 -17.12 37.23
N GLY A 690 -2.52 -17.19 38.55
CA GLY A 690 -1.34 -16.81 39.29
C GLY A 690 -1.37 -17.31 40.75
N ARG A 691 -0.19 -17.24 41.36
CA ARG A 691 0.02 -17.51 42.76
C ARG A 691 0.65 -16.29 43.39
N VAL A 692 0.10 -15.95 44.54
CA VAL A 692 0.56 -14.84 45.40
C VAL A 692 1.02 -15.39 46.74
N GLU A 693 2.21 -14.97 47.15
CA GLU A 693 2.78 -15.31 48.47
C GLU A 693 3.39 -14.03 49.06
N VAL A 694 2.87 -13.63 50.24
CA VAL A 694 3.30 -12.40 50.93
C VAL A 694 3.56 -12.73 52.40
N GLY A 695 4.81 -12.52 52.86
CA GLY A 695 5.17 -12.77 54.22
C GLY A 695 4.40 -11.90 55.19
N THR A 696 4.29 -10.59 54.94
CA THR A 696 3.41 -9.69 55.70
C THR A 696 2.71 -8.73 54.75
N LEU A 697 1.38 -8.76 54.75
CA LEU A 697 0.54 -7.80 54.05
C LEU A 697 -0.08 -6.85 55.05
N LEU A 698 0.12 -5.55 54.88
CA LEU A 698 -0.50 -4.50 55.68
C LEU A 698 -1.54 -3.77 54.82
N ASN A 699 -2.73 -3.62 55.42
CA ASN A 699 -3.83 -2.84 54.86
C ASN A 699 -4.52 -2.14 56.04
N ASP A 700 -3.84 -1.21 56.69
CA ASP A 700 -4.20 -0.55 57.92
C ASP A 700 -5.73 -0.42 58.10
N PRO A 701 -6.30 -0.93 59.19
CA PRO A 701 -5.67 -1.53 60.38
C PRO A 701 -5.34 -3.03 60.23
N GLN A 702 -5.73 -3.71 59.14
CA GLN A 702 -5.57 -5.14 59.01
C GLN A 702 -4.12 -5.53 58.71
N ARG A 703 -3.69 -6.62 59.33
CA ARG A 703 -2.41 -7.26 59.04
C ARG A 703 -2.64 -8.76 58.80
N PHE A 704 -2.01 -9.21 57.72
CA PHE A 704 -1.98 -10.62 57.35
C PHE A 704 -0.53 -11.07 57.31
N ASP A 705 -0.20 -12.16 57.97
CA ASP A 705 1.11 -12.76 57.92
C ASP A 705 1.02 -14.10 57.21
N ASP A 706 2.10 -14.51 56.47
CA ASP A 706 2.21 -15.72 55.68
C ASP A 706 1.03 -15.95 54.72
N LEU A 707 0.60 -14.88 54.10
CA LEU A 707 -0.54 -14.88 53.16
C LEU A 707 -0.16 -15.57 51.84
N ALA A 708 -0.93 -16.57 51.46
CA ALA A 708 -0.78 -17.26 50.17
C ALA A 708 -2.13 -17.57 49.56
N PHE A 709 -2.28 -17.40 48.27
CA PHE A 709 -3.47 -17.74 47.50
C PHE A 709 -3.21 -17.91 46.03
N ASP A 710 -4.10 -18.63 45.36
CA ASP A 710 -4.14 -18.78 43.90
C ASP A 710 -5.21 -17.87 43.35
N VAL A 711 -4.85 -17.18 42.23
CA VAL A 711 -5.73 -16.29 41.47
C VAL A 711 -6.08 -16.95 40.17
N GLN A 712 -7.33 -16.98 39.82
CA GLN A 712 -7.85 -17.42 38.54
C GLN A 712 -8.85 -16.40 38.03
N MET A 713 -8.58 -15.84 36.87
CA MET A 713 -9.46 -14.85 36.23
C MET A 713 -9.72 -15.27 34.80
N ASP A 714 -10.98 -15.34 34.45
CA ASP A 714 -11.44 -15.65 33.08
C ASP A 714 -12.78 -14.95 32.83
N ASP A 715 -12.98 -14.46 31.61
CA ASP A 715 -14.27 -13.92 31.19
C ASP A 715 -14.95 -13.02 32.26
N ARG A 716 -14.21 -12.04 32.81
CA ARG A 716 -14.67 -11.10 33.83
C ARG A 716 -15.07 -11.78 35.15
N ARG A 717 -14.53 -12.91 35.45
CA ARG A 717 -14.73 -13.65 36.71
C ARG A 717 -13.39 -13.86 37.37
N LEU A 718 -13.24 -13.33 38.57
CA LEU A 718 -12.09 -13.51 39.44
C LEU A 718 -12.38 -14.56 40.50
N ARG A 719 -11.53 -15.55 40.61
CA ARG A 719 -11.54 -16.55 41.69
C ARG A 719 -10.23 -16.45 42.47
N VAL A 720 -10.34 -16.32 43.76
CA VAL A 720 -9.25 -16.50 44.71
C VAL A 720 -9.49 -17.81 45.45
N GLN A 721 -8.55 -18.71 45.36
CA GLN A 721 -8.67 -20.06 45.91
C GLN A 721 -7.44 -20.38 46.78
N ASN A 722 -7.56 -21.39 47.63
CA ASN A 722 -6.49 -21.83 48.50
C ASN A 722 -5.88 -20.68 49.31
N LEU A 723 -6.74 -19.71 49.69
CA LEU A 723 -6.32 -18.62 50.54
C LEU A 723 -5.94 -19.19 51.91
N THR A 724 -4.74 -18.88 52.35
CA THR A 724 -4.22 -19.23 53.67
C THR A 724 -3.36 -18.09 54.19
N GLY A 725 -3.37 -17.92 55.51
CA GLY A 725 -2.55 -16.92 56.15
C GLY A 725 -2.88 -16.85 57.65
N THR A 726 -2.30 -15.87 58.34
CA THR A 726 -2.65 -15.55 59.75
C THR A 726 -3.05 -14.08 59.84
N THR A 727 -4.10 -13.83 60.63
CA THR A 727 -4.58 -12.49 60.91
C THR A 727 -5.23 -12.50 62.26
N TYR A 728 -5.18 -11.37 62.98
CA TYR A 728 -5.71 -11.25 64.35
C TYR A 728 -5.19 -12.34 65.29
N GLU A 729 -3.93 -12.75 65.14
CA GLU A 729 -3.25 -13.85 65.82
C GLU A 729 -3.85 -15.24 65.57
N GLY A 730 -4.85 -15.37 64.68
CA GLY A 730 -5.50 -16.59 64.27
C GLY A 730 -5.11 -17.04 62.86
N THR A 731 -5.57 -18.22 62.42
CA THR A 731 -5.37 -18.72 61.10
C THR A 731 -6.57 -18.42 60.21
N LEU A 732 -6.29 -17.94 59.00
CA LEU A 732 -7.27 -17.66 57.94
C LEU A 732 -7.15 -18.70 56.84
N ALA A 733 -8.27 -19.23 56.38
CA ALA A 733 -8.36 -20.03 55.13
C ALA A 733 -9.64 -19.64 54.37
N GLY A 734 -9.69 -19.86 53.08
CA GLY A 734 -10.92 -19.58 52.35
C GLY A 734 -10.79 -19.51 50.84
N SER A 735 -11.86 -19.06 50.24
CA SER A 735 -11.94 -18.77 48.82
C SER A 735 -12.96 -17.64 48.57
N LEU A 736 -12.80 -16.96 47.44
CA LEU A 736 -13.80 -15.97 47.00
C LEU A 736 -13.90 -15.98 45.47
N THR A 737 -15.08 -15.65 44.97
CA THR A 737 -15.34 -15.50 43.54
C THR A 737 -16.13 -14.20 43.33
N LEU A 738 -15.55 -13.31 42.51
CA LEU A 738 -16.19 -12.10 41.98
C LEU A 738 -16.58 -12.30 40.55
N ASP A 739 -17.86 -12.18 40.25
CA ASP A 739 -18.41 -12.40 38.88
C ASP A 739 -19.04 -11.12 38.34
N GLN A 740 -18.52 -10.61 37.23
CA GLN A 740 -19.00 -9.40 36.55
C GLN A 740 -19.58 -9.68 35.15
N ARG A 741 -19.95 -10.91 34.81
CA ARG A 741 -20.41 -11.30 33.48
C ARG A 741 -21.80 -10.80 33.10
N THR A 742 -22.58 -10.34 34.01
CA THR A 742 -24.02 -10.06 33.83
C THR A 742 -24.37 -8.70 33.27
N SER A 743 -23.39 -7.91 32.79
CA SER A 743 -23.68 -6.59 32.21
C SER A 743 -22.86 -6.24 31.00
N ALA A 744 -23.55 -5.92 29.93
CA ALA A 744 -22.95 -5.33 28.74
C ALA A 744 -22.62 -3.85 28.94
N SER A 745 -21.40 -3.49 28.56
CA SER A 745 -20.87 -2.14 28.28
C SER A 745 -20.90 -1.10 29.41
N ALA A 746 -19.75 -0.92 30.04
CA ALA A 746 -19.37 0.33 30.67
C ALA A 746 -17.85 0.58 30.65
N SER A 747 -17.47 1.81 30.63
CA SER A 747 -16.11 2.31 30.48
C SER A 747 -15.22 2.04 31.70
N VAL A 748 -14.01 1.60 31.43
CA VAL A 748 -13.03 1.17 32.44
C VAL A 748 -12.38 2.36 33.15
N ARG A 749 -12.39 2.33 34.45
CA ARG A 749 -11.57 3.19 35.32
C ARG A 749 -10.76 2.29 36.25
N PRO A 750 -9.42 2.36 36.29
CA PRO A 750 -8.67 1.55 37.25
C PRO A 750 -9.00 2.01 38.71
N ALA A 751 -9.35 1.05 39.55
CA ALA A 751 -9.59 1.35 40.95
C ALA A 751 -8.26 1.59 41.66
N PRO A 752 -8.20 2.56 42.53
CA PRO A 752 -7.01 2.87 43.32
C PRO A 752 -6.48 1.72 44.17
N ASN A 753 -7.35 0.83 44.60
CA ASN A 753 -7.02 -0.22 45.58
C ASN A 753 -7.05 -1.66 45.00
N SER A 754 -7.22 -1.84 43.70
CA SER A 754 -7.21 -3.19 43.08
C SER A 754 -5.86 -3.53 42.45
N VAL A 755 -4.82 -3.59 43.27
CA VAL A 755 -3.43 -3.89 42.85
C VAL A 755 -3.33 -5.16 42.04
N TRP A 756 -4.18 -6.10 42.28
CA TRP A 756 -4.19 -7.41 41.62
C TRP A 756 -4.80 -7.41 40.21
N LEU A 757 -5.69 -6.42 39.93
CA LEU A 757 -6.42 -6.35 38.68
C LEU A 757 -5.77 -5.41 37.65
N ALA A 758 -4.97 -4.45 38.10
CA ALA A 758 -4.42 -3.40 37.24
C ALA A 758 -3.08 -3.74 36.58
N ALA A 759 -2.37 -4.77 37.01
CA ALA A 759 -1.10 -5.17 36.43
C ALA A 759 -1.23 -5.72 35.01
N ALA A 760 -2.45 -5.97 34.54
CA ALA A 760 -2.71 -6.66 33.27
C ALA A 760 -3.31 -5.80 32.15
N ALA A 761 -3.63 -4.52 32.39
CA ALA A 761 -4.24 -3.67 31.35
C ALA A 761 -3.69 -2.23 31.36
N PRO A 762 -2.81 -1.86 30.44
CA PRO A 762 -2.45 -0.47 30.21
C PRO A 762 -3.47 0.23 29.29
N GLY A 763 -4.22 1.15 29.89
CA GLY A 763 -4.68 2.34 29.25
C GLY A 763 -5.87 2.33 28.31
N ARG A 764 -6.97 2.92 28.78
CA ARG A 764 -7.76 3.94 28.05
C ARG A 764 -8.72 4.57 29.08
N VAL A 765 -8.76 5.88 29.14
CA VAL A 765 -9.80 6.62 29.87
C VAL A 765 -10.90 6.95 28.87
N PRO A 766 -12.11 6.39 28.98
CA PRO A 766 -13.26 6.89 28.24
C PRO A 766 -14.15 7.76 29.14
N SER A 767 -14.59 8.81 28.51
CA SER A 767 -15.70 9.67 29.00
C SER A 767 -17.02 9.02 28.62
N ALA A 768 -17.88 8.80 29.58
CA ALA A 768 -19.35 8.88 29.55
C ALA A 768 -20.06 7.74 30.29
N THR A 769 -20.91 8.16 31.17
CA THR A 769 -21.95 7.56 31.98
C THR A 769 -22.72 6.41 31.33
N THR A 770 -22.45 5.19 31.76
CA THR A 770 -23.36 4.03 31.68
C THR A 770 -23.35 3.33 33.03
N PRO A 771 -24.46 2.81 33.52
CA PRO A 771 -24.50 2.15 34.85
C PRO A 771 -23.59 0.93 34.87
N ALA A 772 -22.81 0.79 35.91
CA ALA A 772 -21.89 -0.32 36.10
C ALA A 772 -22.65 -1.65 36.28
N PRO A 773 -22.02 -2.76 35.91
CA PRO A 773 -22.58 -4.08 36.05
C PRO A 773 -22.80 -4.45 37.53
N ALA A 774 -23.90 -5.09 37.81
CA ALA A 774 -24.10 -5.72 39.11
C ALA A 774 -23.08 -6.84 39.29
N SER A 775 -22.10 -6.66 40.16
CA SER A 775 -21.11 -7.68 40.51
C SER A 775 -21.68 -8.60 41.58
N ALA A 776 -21.46 -9.90 41.45
CA ALA A 776 -21.80 -10.89 42.44
C ALA A 776 -20.53 -11.43 43.14
N LEU A 777 -20.53 -11.47 44.45
CA LEU A 777 -19.45 -12.04 45.23
C LEU A 777 -19.96 -13.29 45.97
N THR A 778 -19.28 -14.41 45.79
CA THR A 778 -19.45 -15.62 46.61
C THR A 778 -18.18 -15.82 47.41
N TYR A 779 -18.30 -16.25 48.63
CA TYR A 779 -17.16 -16.42 49.52
C TYR A 779 -17.37 -17.60 50.46
N ASP A 780 -16.24 -18.18 50.93
CA ASP A 780 -16.15 -19.24 51.92
C ASP A 780 -14.87 -18.95 52.71
N PHE A 781 -15.03 -18.60 53.99
CA PHE A 781 -13.94 -18.23 54.88
C PHE A 781 -13.98 -19.00 56.19
N GLU A 782 -12.84 -19.43 56.61
CA GLU A 782 -12.60 -20.01 57.92
C GLU A 782 -11.54 -19.22 58.66
N LEU A 783 -11.88 -18.68 59.81
CA LEU A 783 -10.97 -17.98 60.71
C LEU A 783 -10.94 -18.74 62.04
N ARG A 784 -9.78 -19.25 62.42
CA ARG A 784 -9.61 -20.03 63.65
C ARG A 784 -8.68 -19.35 64.62
N ASP A 785 -9.06 -19.41 65.90
CA ASP A 785 -8.26 -18.95 67.02
C ASP A 785 -7.88 -17.46 66.98
N ALA A 786 -8.68 -16.63 66.34
CA ALA A 786 -8.44 -15.19 66.17
C ALA A 786 -8.85 -14.38 67.43
N GLN A 787 -8.28 -13.22 67.61
CA GLN A 787 -8.64 -12.27 68.65
C GLN A 787 -10.00 -11.65 68.34
N ALA A 788 -11.07 -12.11 68.99
CA ALA A 788 -12.44 -11.69 68.76
C ALA A 788 -12.63 -10.15 68.88
N GLY A 789 -12.01 -9.51 69.84
CA GLY A 789 -12.13 -8.07 70.05
C GLY A 789 -11.52 -7.27 68.90
N ALA A 790 -10.39 -7.72 68.35
CA ALA A 790 -9.74 -7.04 67.22
C ALA A 790 -10.55 -7.20 65.91
N VAL A 791 -11.11 -8.38 65.67
CA VAL A 791 -12.00 -8.61 64.50
C VAL A 791 -13.23 -7.72 64.56
N LEU A 792 -13.88 -7.63 65.73
CA LEU A 792 -15.09 -6.81 65.90
C LEU A 792 -14.79 -5.31 65.83
N GLU A 793 -13.61 -4.86 66.31
CA GLU A 793 -13.19 -3.46 66.23
C GLU A 793 -13.01 -3.00 64.79
N ASP A 794 -12.44 -3.83 63.93
CA ASP A 794 -12.14 -3.46 62.54
C ASP A 794 -13.34 -3.60 61.60
N TRP A 795 -14.22 -4.56 61.83
CA TRP A 795 -15.27 -4.91 60.86
C TRP A 795 -16.69 -4.57 61.27
N THR A 796 -16.86 -4.11 62.52
CA THR A 796 -18.17 -3.78 63.02
C THR A 796 -18.16 -2.48 63.87
N THR A 797 -19.32 -1.92 64.08
CA THR A 797 -19.48 -0.78 64.96
C THR A 797 -19.55 -1.19 66.49
N LEU A 798 -19.40 -2.48 66.79
CA LEU A 798 -19.50 -3.03 68.13
C LEU A 798 -18.20 -2.87 68.93
N GLY A 799 -17.10 -2.50 68.29
CA GLY A 799 -15.81 -2.33 68.96
C GLY A 799 -15.36 -3.61 69.67
N ARG A 800 -14.63 -3.45 70.77
CA ARG A 800 -14.17 -4.58 71.61
C ARG A 800 -15.22 -5.05 72.60
N LEU A 801 -16.47 -5.20 72.13
CA LEU A 801 -17.57 -5.65 73.04
C LEU A 801 -17.28 -7.07 73.52
N VAL A 802 -16.71 -7.96 72.73
CA VAL A 802 -16.40 -9.35 73.09
C VAL A 802 -14.90 -9.55 73.01
N THR A 803 -14.30 -10.11 74.02
CA THR A 803 -12.90 -10.56 74.00
C THR A 803 -12.87 -12.07 74.04
N GLY A 804 -11.73 -12.66 73.63
CA GLY A 804 -11.56 -14.10 73.63
C GLY A 804 -11.05 -14.59 72.25
N THR A 805 -11.03 -15.88 72.07
CA THR A 805 -10.54 -16.56 70.91
C THR A 805 -11.73 -16.90 70.01
N LEU A 806 -11.81 -16.28 68.82
CA LEU A 806 -12.85 -16.48 67.83
C LEU A 806 -12.48 -17.58 66.87
N THR A 807 -13.40 -18.51 66.65
CA THR A 807 -13.43 -19.36 65.48
C THR A 807 -14.70 -19.06 64.70
N LEU A 808 -14.54 -18.71 63.43
CA LEU A 808 -15.63 -18.35 62.53
C LEU A 808 -15.50 -19.16 61.26
N ASP A 809 -16.56 -19.81 60.86
CA ASP A 809 -16.73 -20.47 59.57
C ASP A 809 -17.94 -19.85 58.91
N ALA A 810 -17.78 -19.28 57.69
CA ALA A 810 -18.82 -18.54 56.99
C ALA A 810 -18.74 -18.73 55.47
N ASP A 811 -19.81 -19.20 54.89
CA ASP A 811 -20.02 -19.20 53.47
C ASP A 811 -21.22 -18.34 53.07
N GLY A 812 -21.17 -17.71 51.92
CA GLY A 812 -22.25 -16.81 51.52
C GLY A 812 -22.08 -16.21 50.13
N GLU A 813 -23.08 -15.41 49.81
CA GLU A 813 -23.10 -14.64 48.58
C GLU A 813 -23.69 -13.24 48.76
N THR A 814 -23.30 -12.31 47.93
CA THR A 814 -23.88 -10.98 47.90
C THR A 814 -23.77 -10.35 46.53
N ALA A 815 -24.74 -9.50 46.20
CA ALA A 815 -24.56 -8.53 45.11
C ALA A 815 -23.77 -7.33 45.63
N LEU A 816 -22.86 -6.80 44.86
CA LEU A 816 -22.06 -5.65 45.20
C LEU A 816 -22.59 -4.36 44.55
N THR A 817 -22.35 -3.23 45.23
CA THR A 817 -22.48 -1.88 44.63
C THR A 817 -21.35 -1.63 43.61
N ASP A 818 -21.41 -0.50 42.90
CA ASP A 818 -20.37 -0.07 41.98
C ASP A 818 -19.02 0.14 42.69
N GLY A 819 -19.03 0.55 43.95
CA GLY A 819 -17.87 0.68 44.85
C GLY A 819 -17.51 -0.60 45.60
N PHE A 820 -18.00 -1.75 45.19
CA PHE A 820 -17.72 -3.09 45.76
C PHE A 820 -18.19 -3.30 47.19
N LEU A 821 -19.11 -2.47 47.72
CA LEU A 821 -19.75 -2.75 48.98
C LEU A 821 -20.90 -3.76 48.82
N PRO A 822 -21.11 -4.71 49.76
CA PRO A 822 -22.21 -5.65 49.72
C PRO A 822 -23.55 -4.94 49.82
N ARG A 823 -24.51 -5.30 48.97
CA ARG A 823 -25.89 -4.79 49.15
C ARG A 823 -26.52 -5.46 50.34
N ALA A 824 -26.84 -4.69 51.36
CA ALA A 824 -27.32 -5.22 52.64
C ALA A 824 -28.52 -6.16 52.49
N GLU A 825 -29.44 -5.86 51.56
CA GLU A 825 -30.62 -6.70 51.28
C GLU A 825 -30.29 -8.03 50.55
N ALA A 826 -29.16 -8.09 49.86
CA ALA A 826 -28.70 -9.26 49.10
C ALA A 826 -27.54 -9.99 49.80
N PHE A 827 -27.13 -9.49 50.98
CA PHE A 827 -26.02 -10.10 51.70
C PHE A 827 -26.52 -11.33 52.47
N THR A 828 -26.07 -12.48 52.07
CA THR A 828 -26.40 -13.76 52.72
C THR A 828 -25.12 -14.44 53.21
N ALA A 829 -25.19 -15.00 54.39
CA ALA A 829 -24.16 -15.86 54.96
C ALA A 829 -24.77 -16.90 55.84
N VAL A 830 -24.19 -18.09 55.86
CA VAL A 830 -24.48 -19.13 56.84
C VAL A 830 -23.15 -19.63 57.42
N GLY A 831 -23.17 -20.03 58.66
CA GLY A 831 -21.93 -20.46 59.26
C GLY A 831 -22.02 -20.79 60.72
N GLN A 832 -20.86 -20.93 61.33
CA GLN A 832 -20.69 -21.13 62.77
C GLN A 832 -19.72 -20.15 63.33
N SER A 833 -20.08 -19.58 64.48
CA SER A 833 -19.19 -18.69 65.22
C SER A 833 -19.04 -19.24 66.62
N LEU A 834 -17.81 -19.24 67.11
CA LEU A 834 -17.48 -19.68 68.47
C LEU A 834 -16.43 -18.75 69.07
N VAL A 835 -16.75 -18.06 70.16
CA VAL A 835 -15.76 -17.36 70.95
C VAL A 835 -15.50 -18.17 72.21
N ALA A 836 -14.25 -18.58 72.40
CA ALA A 836 -13.82 -19.35 73.58
C ALA A 836 -13.01 -18.47 74.51
N ASN A 837 -13.14 -18.77 75.87
CA ASN A 837 -12.37 -18.16 76.94
C ASN A 837 -12.39 -16.62 76.84
N GLY A 838 -13.58 -16.08 76.71
CA GLY A 838 -13.77 -14.67 76.45
C GLY A 838 -14.41 -13.96 77.57
N GLY A 839 -14.64 -12.67 77.31
CA GLY A 839 -15.35 -11.75 78.26
C GLY A 839 -16.16 -10.72 77.47
N LEU A 840 -17.19 -10.22 78.11
CA LEU A 840 -17.98 -9.08 77.64
C LEU A 840 -17.44 -7.79 78.24
N SER A 841 -17.14 -6.79 77.45
CA SER A 841 -16.81 -5.44 77.86
C SER A 841 -18.11 -4.72 78.27
N LEU A 842 -18.24 -4.40 79.51
CA LEU A 842 -19.43 -3.71 80.02
C LEU A 842 -19.39 -2.19 79.87
N ASP A 843 -18.33 -1.67 79.34
CA ASP A 843 -18.16 -0.22 79.04
C ASP A 843 -18.95 0.23 77.80
N VAL A 844 -19.61 -0.70 77.11
CA VAL A 844 -20.44 -0.44 75.95
C VAL A 844 -21.91 -0.43 76.32
N GLY A 845 -22.64 0.63 76.00
CA GLY A 845 -24.00 0.90 76.38
C GLY A 845 -25.00 -0.26 76.28
N PRO A 846 -25.06 -1.09 75.24
CA PRO A 846 -25.95 -2.25 75.10
C PRO A 846 -25.68 -3.32 76.20
N ALA A 847 -24.40 -3.59 76.46
CA ALA A 847 -24.00 -4.58 77.45
C ALA A 847 -24.33 -4.15 78.88
N GLN A 848 -24.15 -2.86 79.19
CA GLN A 848 -24.50 -2.30 80.47
C GLN A 848 -26.01 -2.30 80.70
N ALA A 849 -26.79 -1.96 79.66
CA ALA A 849 -28.23 -2.02 79.72
C ALA A 849 -28.77 -3.43 80.03
N LEU A 850 -28.13 -4.48 79.47
CA LEU A 850 -28.48 -5.89 79.72
C LEU A 850 -28.14 -6.31 81.16
N VAL A 851 -27.01 -5.93 81.70
CA VAL A 851 -26.58 -6.22 83.09
C VAL A 851 -27.46 -5.51 84.07
N ASP A 852 -27.81 -4.26 83.84
CA ASP A 852 -28.67 -3.47 84.64
C ASP A 852 -30.12 -4.02 84.67
N ALA A 853 -30.64 -4.43 83.52
CA ALA A 853 -31.98 -5.01 83.40
C ALA A 853 -32.10 -6.34 84.09
N LEU A 854 -31.04 -7.15 84.08
CA LEU A 854 -31.02 -8.46 84.74
C LEU A 854 -30.58 -8.40 86.23
N ASN A 855 -30.09 -7.25 86.63
CA ASN A 855 -29.56 -7.07 88.01
C ASN A 855 -28.56 -8.14 88.47
N LEU A 856 -27.75 -8.62 87.50
CA LEU A 856 -26.75 -9.65 87.75
C LEU A 856 -25.47 -9.03 88.31
N PRO A 857 -24.73 -9.72 89.19
CA PRO A 857 -23.43 -9.23 89.63
C PRO A 857 -22.51 -9.13 88.43
N ALA A 858 -22.01 -7.93 88.13
CA ALA A 858 -21.21 -7.64 87.02
C ALA A 858 -20.02 -8.62 86.75
N ALA A 859 -19.45 -9.12 87.87
CA ALA A 859 -18.39 -10.14 87.81
C ALA A 859 -18.85 -11.54 87.30
N SER A 860 -20.15 -11.86 87.29
CA SER A 860 -20.69 -13.18 86.95
C SER A 860 -21.01 -13.28 85.43
N VAL A 861 -21.06 -12.14 84.72
CA VAL A 861 -21.39 -12.10 83.25
C VAL A 861 -20.21 -11.64 82.42
N LYS A 862 -19.14 -11.18 83.08
CA LYS A 862 -17.95 -10.65 82.38
C LYS A 862 -17.13 -11.74 81.67
N GLU A 863 -17.16 -12.95 82.17
CA GLU A 863 -16.32 -14.06 81.68
C GLU A 863 -17.20 -15.22 81.22
N PHE A 864 -16.92 -15.73 80.05
CA PHE A 864 -17.53 -16.95 79.54
C PHE A 864 -16.43 -17.89 78.96
N ASN A 865 -16.68 -19.17 79.02
CA ASN A 865 -15.79 -20.18 78.47
C ASN A 865 -16.13 -20.44 77.03
N ARG A 866 -17.40 -20.22 76.65
CA ARG A 866 -17.91 -20.47 75.29
C ARG A 866 -19.10 -19.54 75.06
N LEU A 867 -19.06 -18.89 73.89
CA LEU A 867 -20.17 -18.13 73.30
C LEU A 867 -20.22 -18.43 71.83
N GLY A 868 -21.26 -19.03 71.33
CA GLY A 868 -21.35 -19.31 69.83
C GLY A 868 -22.30 -20.41 69.48
N GLY A 869 -22.50 -20.53 68.19
CA GLY A 869 -23.40 -21.49 67.59
C GLY A 869 -23.55 -21.20 66.08
N PRO A 870 -24.48 -21.83 65.43
CA PRO A 870 -24.82 -21.57 64.06
C PRO A 870 -25.45 -20.20 63.87
N PHE A 871 -25.12 -19.52 62.79
CA PHE A 871 -25.73 -18.24 62.43
C PHE A 871 -26.16 -18.22 61.00
N ALA A 872 -27.07 -17.29 60.65
CA ALA A 872 -27.42 -16.96 59.31
C ALA A 872 -27.53 -15.43 59.16
N ILE A 873 -27.05 -14.90 58.03
CA ILE A 873 -27.33 -13.52 57.62
C ILE A 873 -28.31 -13.59 56.43
N GLU A 874 -29.48 -13.03 56.64
CA GLU A 874 -30.55 -12.95 55.64
C GLU A 874 -31.34 -11.66 55.84
N ASP A 875 -31.75 -11.00 54.71
CA ASP A 875 -32.59 -9.79 54.75
C ASP A 875 -32.03 -8.67 55.67
N GLY A 876 -30.72 -8.49 55.70
CA GLY A 876 -30.06 -7.49 56.53
C GLY A 876 -30.08 -7.79 58.03
N GLN A 877 -30.32 -9.02 58.41
CA GLN A 877 -30.35 -9.50 59.79
C GLN A 877 -29.34 -10.60 60.05
N PHE A 878 -28.55 -10.47 61.11
CA PHE A 878 -27.69 -11.53 61.59
C PHE A 878 -28.52 -12.34 62.61
N ARG A 879 -28.89 -13.54 62.23
CA ARG A 879 -29.75 -14.43 63.06
C ARG A 879 -28.87 -15.41 63.80
N LEU A 880 -29.11 -15.48 65.11
CA LEU A 880 -28.51 -16.43 66.03
C LEU A 880 -29.47 -17.62 66.21
N ASN A 881 -28.97 -18.79 65.87
CA ASN A 881 -29.77 -20.02 65.97
C ASN A 881 -29.26 -20.87 67.12
N THR A 882 -29.84 -20.70 68.31
CA THR A 882 -29.50 -21.45 69.52
C THR A 882 -28.01 -21.43 69.87
N TRP A 883 -27.48 -20.25 70.09
CA TRP A 883 -26.10 -20.07 70.54
C TRP A 883 -25.93 -20.51 71.99
N ASP A 884 -24.93 -21.32 72.28
CA ASP A 884 -24.57 -21.73 73.61
C ASP A 884 -23.76 -20.62 74.31
N VAL A 885 -24.18 -20.27 75.46
CA VAL A 885 -23.44 -19.38 76.36
C VAL A 885 -23.00 -20.22 77.55
N GLY A 886 -21.73 -20.60 77.62
CA GLY A 886 -21.16 -21.38 78.71
C GLY A 886 -20.24 -20.48 79.53
N GLY A 887 -20.54 -20.23 80.79
CA GLY A 887 -19.73 -19.49 81.73
C GLY A 887 -19.24 -20.27 82.92
N PRO A 888 -18.30 -19.77 83.66
CA PRO A 888 -17.77 -20.45 84.85
C PRO A 888 -18.84 -20.65 85.94
N ARG A 889 -19.97 -19.96 85.82
CA ARG A 889 -21.04 -19.95 86.81
C ARG A 889 -22.45 -19.93 86.29
N VAL A 890 -22.60 -19.63 84.97
CA VAL A 890 -23.89 -19.49 84.27
C VAL A 890 -23.80 -20.12 82.92
N ASP A 891 -24.71 -21.03 82.63
CA ASP A 891 -24.92 -21.58 81.32
C ASP A 891 -26.22 -21.08 80.71
N GLY A 892 -26.30 -20.92 79.36
CA GLY A 892 -27.50 -20.39 78.77
C GLY A 892 -27.55 -20.63 77.29
N GLN A 893 -28.65 -20.24 76.68
CA GLN A 893 -28.83 -20.23 75.25
C GLN A 893 -29.30 -18.84 74.79
N LEU A 894 -28.80 -18.40 73.65
CA LEU A 894 -29.11 -17.13 73.05
C LEU A 894 -29.69 -17.40 71.67
N ASP A 895 -30.89 -16.93 71.41
CA ASP A 895 -31.60 -16.98 70.17
C ASP A 895 -32.00 -15.57 69.71
N GLY A 896 -32.20 -15.32 68.40
CA GLY A 896 -32.77 -14.06 67.98
C GLY A 896 -32.10 -13.47 66.74
N ALA A 897 -32.24 -12.18 66.51
CA ALA A 897 -31.69 -11.48 65.41
C ALA A 897 -31.11 -10.11 65.83
N LEU A 898 -29.98 -9.82 65.14
CA LEU A 898 -29.35 -8.50 65.19
C LEU A 898 -29.49 -7.88 63.78
N GLY A 899 -30.23 -6.79 63.66
CA GLY A 899 -30.27 -6.06 62.39
C GLY A 899 -28.90 -5.43 62.13
N LEU A 900 -28.39 -5.59 60.92
CA LEU A 900 -27.13 -4.97 60.50
C LEU A 900 -27.18 -3.45 60.59
N GLY A 901 -28.40 -2.83 60.57
CA GLY A 901 -28.69 -1.42 60.87
C GLY A 901 -28.93 -1.08 62.33
N GLY A 902 -28.61 -1.95 63.30
CA GLY A 902 -28.64 -1.69 64.76
C GLY A 902 -29.89 -2.13 65.50
N GLY A 903 -30.87 -2.77 64.90
CA GLY A 903 -32.00 -3.40 65.55
C GLY A 903 -31.56 -4.64 66.32
N VAL A 904 -32.07 -4.82 67.56
CA VAL A 904 -31.75 -5.97 68.43
C VAL A 904 -33.01 -6.65 68.86
N ASP A 905 -33.17 -7.92 68.55
CA ASP A 905 -34.26 -8.80 68.99
C ASP A 905 -33.63 -10.12 69.50
N LEU A 906 -33.23 -10.16 70.72
CA LEU A 906 -32.53 -11.31 71.30
C LEU A 906 -33.29 -11.86 72.50
N GLU A 907 -33.45 -13.15 72.53
CA GLU A 907 -33.97 -13.94 73.63
C GLU A 907 -32.82 -14.75 74.23
N MET A 908 -32.58 -14.51 75.58
CA MET A 908 -31.54 -15.23 76.27
C MET A 908 -32.22 -16.09 77.41
N ARG A 909 -31.92 -17.35 77.36
CA ARG A 909 -32.32 -18.31 78.39
C ARG A 909 -31.11 -18.69 79.23
N LEU A 910 -31.09 -18.28 80.50
CA LEU A 910 -29.95 -18.51 81.36
C LEU A 910 -30.31 -19.57 82.41
N GLN A 911 -29.42 -20.53 82.62
CA GLN A 911 -29.44 -21.46 83.75
C GLN A 911 -28.51 -20.94 84.81
N VAL A 912 -29.08 -20.36 85.83
CA VAL A 912 -28.34 -19.73 86.96
C VAL A 912 -28.38 -20.66 88.15
N PRO A 913 -27.24 -21.09 88.71
CA PRO A 913 -27.18 -21.85 89.91
C PRO A 913 -27.91 -21.16 91.07
N LEU A 914 -28.68 -21.90 91.84
CA LEU A 914 -29.42 -21.40 93.02
C LEU A 914 -28.55 -20.59 94.03
N SER A 915 -27.25 -20.92 94.11
CA SER A 915 -26.29 -20.19 94.95
C SER A 915 -26.05 -18.74 94.48
N ILE A 916 -26.15 -18.46 93.18
CA ILE A 916 -26.05 -17.09 92.69
C ILE A 916 -27.36 -16.33 92.83
N LEU A 917 -28.47 -16.99 92.52
CA LEU A 917 -29.80 -16.47 92.68
C LEU A 917 -30.07 -16.04 94.19
N ASN A 918 -29.60 -16.81 95.12
CA ASN A 918 -29.74 -16.48 96.54
C ASN A 918 -28.92 -15.25 96.98
N ASN A 919 -27.80 -14.96 96.35
CA ASN A 919 -26.93 -13.82 96.67
C ASN A 919 -27.26 -12.56 95.87
N SER A 920 -28.08 -12.60 94.86
CA SER A 920 -28.42 -11.46 93.99
C SER A 920 -29.61 -10.62 94.49
N GLY A 921 -30.24 -11.02 95.52
CA GLY A 921 -31.47 -10.41 96.03
C GLY A 921 -32.71 -10.58 95.18
N LEU A 922 -32.60 -11.28 94.04
CA LEU A 922 -33.67 -11.62 93.05
C LEU A 922 -34.78 -12.49 93.74
N PRO A 923 -34.51 -13.48 94.64
CA PRO A 923 -35.58 -14.26 95.26
C PRO A 923 -36.51 -13.39 96.16
N GLY A 924 -35.98 -12.33 96.72
CA GLY A 924 -36.81 -11.37 97.50
C GLY A 924 -37.70 -10.48 96.63
N ARG A 925 -37.37 -10.27 95.40
CA ARG A 925 -38.15 -9.49 94.38
C ARG A 925 -39.16 -10.37 93.67
N LEU A 926 -38.82 -11.64 93.43
CA LEU A 926 -39.66 -12.58 92.70
C LEU A 926 -40.73 -13.19 93.57
N GLY A 927 -40.57 -13.14 94.92
CA GLY A 927 -41.54 -13.66 95.94
C GLY A 927 -42.67 -12.74 96.37
N GLY A 928 -42.74 -11.52 95.84
CA GLY A 928 -43.69 -10.48 96.32
C GLY A 928 -44.87 -10.10 95.43
N GLY A 929 -45.23 -10.89 94.42
CA GLY A 929 -46.32 -10.53 93.49
C GLY A 929 -46.94 -11.78 92.86
N ASP A 930 -48.23 -11.90 92.90
CA ASP A 930 -49.02 -13.01 92.46
C ASP A 930 -48.67 -13.61 91.06
N GLY A 931 -48.18 -14.79 91.05
CA GLY A 931 -48.73 -15.83 90.16
C GLY A 931 -48.40 -15.81 88.68
N GLN A 932 -47.24 -15.42 88.19
CA GLN A 932 -46.89 -15.64 86.74
C GLN A 932 -45.46 -16.16 86.48
N LEU A 933 -44.70 -16.49 87.51
CA LEU A 933 -43.31 -16.96 87.30
C LEU A 933 -43.15 -18.48 87.42
N GLY A 934 -44.20 -19.19 87.52
CA GLY A 934 -44.14 -20.67 87.44
C GLY A 934 -44.01 -21.32 86.04
N ALA A 935 -44.04 -20.46 85.03
CA ALA A 935 -43.93 -20.91 83.67
C ALA A 935 -42.59 -20.55 82.97
N LEU A 936 -41.61 -20.05 83.71
CA LEU A 936 -40.31 -19.55 83.19
C LEU A 936 -39.11 -20.25 83.84
N LEU A 937 -39.35 -21.33 84.61
CA LEU A 937 -38.34 -22.23 85.18
C LEU A 937 -38.46 -23.58 84.50
#